data_409f130b5ad98bbf7f440c938cc09a62
#
_entry.id   409f130b5ad98bbf7f440c938cc09a62
#
_cell.length_a   1.000
_cell.length_b   1.000
_cell.length_c   1.000
_cell.angle_alpha   90.00
_cell.angle_beta   90.00
_cell.angle_gamma   90.00
#
_symmetry.space_group_name_H-M   'P 1'
#
loop_
_entity.id
_entity.type
_entity.pdbx_description
1 polymer ?
#
loop_
_entity_poly.entity_id
_entity_poly.type
_entity_poly.pdbx_seq_one_letter_code
_entity_poly.pdbx_strand_id
1 'polypeptide(L)'
;MKKALFLSLACVLSMTMNAGTPKGVDAKNLDTSVAPGENFYKYACGGWMKANPLDPQYARFGTFDLLAENSRQQVKDIITNLGTGHKKGTIEQQVGDLYALGMDSVRLNEEGYKALVSDLDRIKNANKADFTEIVAWMHNGIAGPFFDSQVMADLKHSTVNMLYLSQGGTGMGDRDYYFENDESTAKIRNAYNNYIIKCFELVGNKNKAAKKMAKNVMDIEHALASVAMSREETRDYSKLYNIVSVAELKNTYSNINWDAYFSTIGVKNVEKVCVFQLKSLAKVNELLGTLSDAAIKDYLQFRLIDAAAPYLSDAFVQANFDMYSKAMSGKQVMQPRWKRALNVPNSLLGEAVGQLYVAKYFPADSKKKMQKLVDNLKVALGEHIASLTWMSPKTKVNALVKLNSFTVKIGYPDKWKDYSDIDIDMAKPYWTNVMAAKQSAARYEYSQLDKPVDKDRWWMTPQTVNAYYEPSSNEICFPAAILQAPYFDPNSDDACNYGAIGVVIGHEMTHGFDDQGRNFDHNGDMVDWWTEEDAKQFQALADKLGAQYAAEIVADDVHANGVFTMGENIADHGGLRVSYSAFKKTEQGKGNAMIDGFTPDQRFFLSYANVWAANITKEEILRRTKVDPHSLGVNRVNVAIRNLEPFFNAFDIKAGDKMYRSAEDRVTIW
;
A
#
# COMPACT_ATOMS: atom_id res chain seq x y z
N MET A 1 25.02 -55.98 -1.65
CA MET A 1 25.29 -54.56 -1.33
C MET A 1 23.97 -53.83 -1.41
N LYS A 2 23.44 -53.46 -0.25
CA LYS A 2 22.07 -52.93 -0.08
C LYS A 2 22.02 -51.44 -0.44
N LYS A 3 21.15 -51.05 -1.40
CA LYS A 3 20.77 -49.67 -1.65
C LYS A 3 19.71 -49.26 -0.62
N ALA A 4 20.05 -48.34 0.25
CA ALA A 4 19.09 -47.71 1.15
C ALA A 4 18.36 -46.62 0.39
N LEU A 5 17.05 -46.79 0.29
CA LEU A 5 16.09 -45.84 -0.26
C LEU A 5 15.69 -44.91 0.91
N PHE A 6 16.12 -43.64 0.87
CA PHE A 6 15.60 -42.61 1.76
C PHE A 6 14.28 -42.09 1.18
N LEU A 7 13.18 -42.56 1.74
CA LEU A 7 11.88 -41.93 1.60
C LEU A 7 11.86 -40.72 2.56
N SER A 8 11.95 -39.53 2.04
CA SER A 8 11.61 -38.31 2.77
C SER A 8 10.09 -38.18 2.82
N LEU A 9 9.53 -38.55 3.97
CA LEU A 9 8.12 -38.34 4.28
C LEU A 9 7.92 -36.81 4.53
N ALA A 10 7.48 -36.10 3.51
CA ALA A 10 6.97 -34.74 3.67
C ALA A 10 5.63 -34.84 4.40
N CYS A 11 5.62 -34.63 5.70
CA CYS A 11 4.40 -34.37 6.45
C CYS A 11 3.80 -33.04 5.99
N VAL A 12 2.89 -33.11 5.03
CA VAL A 12 1.94 -32.03 4.78
C VAL A 12 0.98 -32.06 5.96
N LEU A 13 1.23 -31.24 6.98
CA LEU A 13 0.20 -30.89 7.94
C LEU A 13 -0.87 -30.08 7.20
N SER A 14 -1.88 -30.77 6.68
CA SER A 14 -3.17 -30.19 6.39
C SER A 14 -3.78 -29.81 7.75
N MET A 15 -3.57 -28.59 8.20
CA MET A 15 -4.35 -28.00 9.29
C MET A 15 -5.79 -27.88 8.77
N THR A 16 -6.59 -28.93 9.03
CA THR A 16 -8.05 -28.79 9.04
C THR A 16 -8.38 -27.91 10.23
N MET A 17 -8.47 -26.60 10.00
CA MET A 17 -9.02 -25.65 10.98
C MET A 17 -10.53 -25.88 11.11
N ASN A 18 -10.88 -26.90 11.91
CA ASN A 18 -12.21 -27.09 12.46
C ASN A 18 -12.17 -26.85 13.98
N ALA A 19 -11.41 -25.83 14.41
CA ALA A 19 -11.65 -25.21 15.70
C ALA A 19 -12.55 -24.01 15.42
N GLY A 20 -13.76 -24.00 15.96
CA GLY A 20 -14.63 -22.84 15.90
C GLY A 20 -13.78 -21.62 16.30
N THR A 21 -13.74 -20.59 15.42
CA THR A 21 -13.03 -19.33 15.69
C THR A 21 -13.47 -18.86 17.06
N PRO A 22 -12.52 -18.48 17.96
CA PRO A 22 -12.90 -17.93 19.26
C PRO A 22 -13.82 -16.73 19.02
N LYS A 23 -15.01 -16.76 19.62
CA LYS A 23 -15.94 -15.64 19.53
C LYS A 23 -15.42 -14.54 20.45
N GLY A 24 -14.56 -13.65 19.91
CA GLY A 24 -14.04 -12.52 20.66
C GLY A 24 -12.56 -12.62 21.06
N VAL A 25 -12.21 -12.19 22.28
CA VAL A 25 -10.83 -12.20 22.78
C VAL A 25 -10.37 -13.63 23.10
N ASP A 26 -9.26 -14.06 22.48
CA ASP A 26 -8.61 -15.34 22.82
C ASP A 26 -7.53 -15.10 23.89
N ALA A 27 -7.74 -15.61 25.08
CA ALA A 27 -6.80 -15.50 26.20
C ALA A 27 -5.40 -16.11 25.89
N LYS A 28 -5.30 -17.02 24.91
CA LYS A 28 -4.02 -17.58 24.46
C LYS A 28 -3.13 -16.56 23.77
N ASN A 29 -3.70 -15.47 23.27
CA ASN A 29 -2.94 -14.38 22.64
C ASN A 29 -2.19 -13.54 23.67
N LEU A 30 -2.55 -13.63 24.95
CA LEU A 30 -1.96 -12.85 26.01
C LEU A 30 -0.60 -13.40 26.47
N ASP A 31 0.30 -12.49 26.83
CA ASP A 31 1.50 -12.81 27.60
C ASP A 31 1.37 -12.24 29.01
N THR A 32 0.82 -13.03 29.92
CA THR A 32 0.58 -12.63 31.31
C THR A 32 1.86 -12.46 32.14
N SER A 33 3.03 -12.77 31.59
CA SER A 33 4.31 -12.48 32.21
C SER A 33 4.71 -10.99 32.13
N VAL A 34 4.01 -10.22 31.28
CA VAL A 34 4.20 -8.78 31.11
C VAL A 34 2.98 -8.07 31.68
N ALA A 35 3.19 -7.09 32.59
CA ALA A 35 2.08 -6.30 33.11
C ALA A 35 1.52 -5.36 32.04
N PRO A 36 0.17 -5.13 31.97
CA PRO A 36 -0.44 -4.17 31.03
C PRO A 36 0.17 -2.75 31.13
N GLY A 37 0.55 -2.32 32.34
CA GLY A 37 1.18 -1.03 32.61
C GLY A 37 2.64 -0.91 32.16
N GLU A 38 3.31 -2.03 31.95
CA GLU A 38 4.69 -2.05 31.44
C GLU A 38 4.73 -1.95 29.89
N ASN A 39 3.97 -2.81 29.21
CA ASN A 39 3.88 -2.83 27.74
C ASN A 39 2.59 -3.53 27.33
N PHE A 40 1.57 -2.76 26.96
CA PHE A 40 0.26 -3.32 26.64
C PHE A 40 0.27 -4.18 25.36
N TYR A 41 1.00 -3.77 24.33
CA TYR A 41 1.12 -4.58 23.12
C TYR A 41 1.70 -5.97 23.40
N LYS A 42 2.78 -6.03 24.18
CA LYS A 42 3.36 -7.32 24.60
C LYS A 42 2.39 -8.14 25.44
N TYR A 43 1.70 -7.51 26.40
CA TYR A 43 0.69 -8.18 27.19
C TYR A 43 -0.41 -8.78 26.33
N ALA A 44 -0.99 -7.98 25.42
CA ALA A 44 -2.15 -8.36 24.62
C ALA A 44 -1.81 -9.34 23.47
N CYS A 45 -0.60 -9.24 22.91
CA CYS A 45 -0.22 -9.94 21.66
C CYS A 45 0.91 -10.95 21.84
N GLY A 46 1.61 -10.97 22.99
CA GLY A 46 2.82 -11.75 23.17
C GLY A 46 2.61 -13.27 23.07
N GLY A 47 1.46 -13.77 23.50
CA GLY A 47 1.08 -15.17 23.32
C GLY A 47 0.88 -15.52 21.84
N TRP A 48 0.17 -14.65 21.09
CA TRP A 48 -0.01 -14.80 19.65
C TRP A 48 1.34 -14.79 18.92
N MET A 49 2.22 -13.85 19.26
CA MET A 49 3.55 -13.73 18.66
C MET A 49 4.42 -14.97 18.89
N LYS A 50 4.35 -15.56 20.10
CA LYS A 50 5.06 -16.81 20.43
C LYS A 50 4.49 -18.00 19.67
N ALA A 51 3.17 -18.06 19.51
CA ALA A 51 2.49 -19.16 18.80
C ALA A 51 2.66 -19.08 17.26
N ASN A 52 2.99 -17.90 16.72
CA ASN A 52 3.14 -17.65 15.29
C ASN A 52 4.54 -17.09 14.97
N PRO A 53 5.61 -17.90 15.14
CA PRO A 53 6.96 -17.46 14.78
C PRO A 53 7.01 -17.09 13.30
N LEU A 54 7.85 -16.12 12.96
CA LEU A 54 7.96 -15.60 11.59
C LEU A 54 8.49 -16.69 10.64
N ASP A 55 7.65 -17.10 9.68
CA ASP A 55 8.05 -18.00 8.62
C ASP A 55 9.07 -17.30 7.71
N PRO A 56 10.17 -17.95 7.29
CA PRO A 56 11.21 -17.36 6.44
C PRO A 56 10.74 -16.76 5.11
N GLN A 57 9.55 -17.08 4.64
CA GLN A 57 8.93 -16.49 3.45
C GLN A 57 8.45 -15.05 3.66
N TYR A 58 8.34 -14.60 4.92
CA TYR A 58 7.80 -13.29 5.27
C TYR A 58 8.86 -12.41 5.92
N ALA A 59 8.85 -11.14 5.63
CA ALA A 59 9.59 -10.14 6.38
C ALA A 59 8.78 -9.63 7.60
N ARG A 60 7.44 -9.70 7.50
CA ARG A 60 6.47 -9.45 8.55
C ARG A 60 5.34 -10.46 8.42
N PHE A 61 4.82 -10.93 9.56
CA PHE A 61 3.60 -11.72 9.59
C PHE A 61 2.80 -11.38 10.84
N GLY A 62 1.57 -10.94 10.65
CA GLY A 62 0.65 -10.54 11.70
C GLY A 62 -0.78 -10.94 11.39
N THR A 63 -1.72 -10.45 12.19
CA THR A 63 -3.15 -10.73 12.01
C THR A 63 -3.69 -10.20 10.68
N PHE A 64 -3.18 -9.07 10.19
CA PHE A 64 -3.46 -8.59 8.83
C PHE A 64 -2.98 -9.57 7.77
N ASP A 65 -1.76 -10.07 7.94
CA ASP A 65 -1.17 -11.01 6.97
C ASP A 65 -1.87 -12.36 7.02
N LEU A 66 -2.32 -12.81 8.19
CA LEU A 66 -3.13 -14.01 8.35
C LEU A 66 -4.46 -13.90 7.57
N LEU A 67 -5.17 -12.78 7.71
CA LEU A 67 -6.41 -12.57 6.97
C LEU A 67 -6.14 -12.45 5.46
N ALA A 68 -5.04 -11.81 5.05
CA ALA A 68 -4.63 -11.75 3.65
C ALA A 68 -4.27 -13.12 3.08
N GLU A 69 -3.65 -14.01 3.87
CA GLU A 69 -3.39 -15.39 3.47
C GLU A 69 -4.69 -16.21 3.33
N ASN A 70 -5.66 -16.00 4.22
CA ASN A 70 -6.98 -16.63 4.11
C ASN A 70 -7.68 -16.17 2.82
N SER A 71 -7.70 -14.86 2.53
CA SER A 71 -8.23 -14.33 1.27
C SER A 71 -7.50 -14.90 0.06
N ARG A 72 -6.16 -14.99 0.12
CA ARG A 72 -5.35 -15.59 -0.95
C ARG A 72 -5.67 -17.06 -1.16
N GLN A 73 -5.89 -17.83 -0.10
CA GLN A 73 -6.31 -19.25 -0.21
C GLN A 73 -7.71 -19.36 -0.83
N GLN A 74 -8.63 -18.47 -0.46
CA GLN A 74 -9.98 -18.39 -1.06
C GLN A 74 -9.89 -18.08 -2.57
N VAL A 75 -9.05 -17.11 -2.98
CA VAL A 75 -8.80 -16.80 -4.39
C VAL A 75 -8.14 -17.97 -5.11
N LYS A 76 -7.16 -18.64 -4.48
CA LYS A 76 -6.55 -19.85 -5.04
C LYS A 76 -7.58 -20.93 -5.31
N ASP A 77 -8.47 -21.18 -4.36
CA ASP A 77 -9.52 -22.21 -4.51
C ASP A 77 -10.50 -21.87 -5.64
N ILE A 78 -10.78 -20.56 -5.87
CA ILE A 78 -11.56 -20.12 -7.02
C ILE A 78 -10.80 -20.45 -8.32
N ILE A 79 -9.58 -19.94 -8.46
CA ILE A 79 -8.83 -19.99 -9.72
C ILE A 79 -8.43 -21.43 -10.08
N THR A 80 -8.05 -22.24 -9.11
CA THR A 80 -7.73 -23.67 -9.36
C THR A 80 -8.94 -24.49 -9.77
N ASN A 81 -10.14 -24.15 -9.26
CA ASN A 81 -11.38 -24.79 -9.66
C ASN A 81 -11.90 -24.34 -11.03
N LEU A 82 -11.54 -23.12 -11.48
CA LEU A 82 -11.83 -22.70 -12.84
C LEU A 82 -11.08 -23.58 -13.86
N GLY A 83 -9.78 -23.81 -13.64
CA GLY A 83 -8.92 -24.47 -14.61
C GLY A 83 -8.73 -23.63 -15.88
N THR A 84 -8.60 -24.30 -17.02
CA THR A 84 -8.42 -23.71 -18.36
C THR A 84 -9.49 -24.22 -19.33
N GLY A 85 -9.52 -23.68 -20.56
CA GLY A 85 -10.43 -24.15 -21.62
C GLY A 85 -11.80 -23.48 -21.62
N HIS A 86 -11.97 -22.39 -20.91
CA HIS A 86 -13.17 -21.56 -20.99
C HIS A 86 -13.26 -20.80 -22.32
N LYS A 87 -14.45 -20.32 -22.64
CA LYS A 87 -14.67 -19.53 -23.87
C LYS A 87 -13.79 -18.27 -23.87
N LYS A 88 -13.05 -18.05 -24.96
CA LYS A 88 -12.16 -16.91 -25.14
C LYS A 88 -12.89 -15.60 -24.87
N GLY A 89 -12.24 -14.71 -24.09
CA GLY A 89 -12.72 -13.38 -23.73
C GLY A 89 -13.65 -13.36 -22.50
N THR A 90 -13.91 -14.50 -21.86
CA THR A 90 -14.58 -14.50 -20.54
C THR A 90 -13.58 -14.27 -19.42
N ILE A 91 -14.05 -13.75 -18.27
CA ILE A 91 -13.18 -13.52 -17.12
C ILE A 91 -12.59 -14.83 -16.58
N GLU A 92 -13.33 -15.92 -16.67
CA GLU A 92 -12.87 -17.26 -16.30
C GLU A 92 -11.68 -17.69 -17.14
N GLN A 93 -11.75 -17.50 -18.47
CA GLN A 93 -10.63 -17.81 -19.38
C GLN A 93 -9.41 -16.93 -19.07
N GLN A 94 -9.62 -15.62 -19.00
CA GLN A 94 -8.51 -14.67 -18.76
C GLN A 94 -7.79 -14.95 -17.46
N VAL A 95 -8.52 -15.15 -16.36
CA VAL A 95 -7.98 -15.40 -15.02
C VAL A 95 -7.31 -16.78 -14.95
N GLY A 96 -7.98 -17.83 -15.46
CA GLY A 96 -7.48 -19.21 -15.41
C GLY A 96 -6.23 -19.39 -16.27
N ASP A 97 -6.24 -18.91 -17.50
CA ASP A 97 -5.12 -19.05 -18.44
C ASP A 97 -3.89 -18.23 -17.99
N LEU A 98 -4.10 -17.01 -17.47
CA LEU A 98 -3.01 -16.19 -16.96
C LEU A 98 -2.32 -16.84 -15.75
N TYR A 99 -3.09 -17.44 -14.85
CA TYR A 99 -2.56 -18.23 -13.74
C TYR A 99 -1.79 -19.46 -14.23
N ALA A 100 -2.35 -20.23 -15.17
CA ALA A 100 -1.74 -21.46 -15.71
C ALA A 100 -0.40 -21.15 -16.38
N LEU A 101 -0.29 -20.06 -17.17
CA LEU A 101 0.96 -19.58 -17.75
C LEU A 101 2.03 -19.27 -16.69
N GLY A 102 1.65 -18.62 -15.60
CA GLY A 102 2.56 -18.33 -14.48
C GLY A 102 3.02 -19.58 -13.71
N MET A 103 2.24 -20.66 -13.76
CA MET A 103 2.58 -21.96 -13.14
C MET A 103 3.54 -22.80 -13.99
N ASP A 104 3.61 -22.60 -15.28
CA ASP A 104 4.41 -23.40 -16.22
C ASP A 104 5.91 -23.03 -16.17
N SER A 105 6.59 -23.52 -15.13
CA SER A 105 8.02 -23.25 -14.92
C SER A 105 8.93 -23.84 -16.00
N VAL A 106 8.53 -24.94 -16.61
CA VAL A 106 9.31 -25.58 -17.68
C VAL A 106 9.38 -24.64 -18.87
N ARG A 107 8.24 -24.22 -19.34
CA ARG A 107 8.12 -23.27 -20.45
C ARG A 107 8.81 -21.94 -20.15
N LEU A 108 8.63 -21.36 -18.97
CA LEU A 108 9.29 -20.10 -18.58
C LEU A 108 10.81 -20.20 -18.61
N ASN A 109 11.38 -21.34 -18.17
CA ASN A 109 12.82 -21.56 -18.22
C ASN A 109 13.33 -21.78 -19.67
N GLU A 110 12.57 -22.44 -20.53
CA GLU A 110 12.91 -22.62 -21.95
C GLU A 110 12.80 -21.31 -22.76
N GLU A 111 11.81 -20.47 -22.44
CA GLU A 111 11.63 -19.15 -23.04
C GLU A 111 12.73 -18.17 -22.60
N GLY A 112 13.19 -18.23 -21.32
CA GLY A 112 14.22 -17.35 -20.77
C GLY A 112 13.83 -15.88 -20.92
N TYR A 113 14.61 -15.10 -21.69
CA TYR A 113 14.31 -13.68 -22.00
C TYR A 113 13.87 -13.47 -23.46
N LYS A 114 13.54 -14.54 -24.20
CA LYS A 114 13.18 -14.44 -25.62
C LYS A 114 12.01 -13.49 -25.88
N ALA A 115 11.08 -13.42 -24.94
CA ALA A 115 9.95 -12.48 -25.03
C ALA A 115 10.35 -11.00 -24.98
N LEU A 116 11.57 -10.67 -24.52
CA LEU A 116 12.07 -9.29 -24.44
C LEU A 116 12.93 -8.89 -25.64
N VAL A 117 13.31 -9.82 -26.52
CA VAL A 117 14.32 -9.56 -27.56
C VAL A 117 13.90 -8.41 -28.46
N SER A 118 12.67 -8.39 -28.95
CA SER A 118 12.17 -7.31 -29.82
C SER A 118 12.20 -5.94 -29.11
N ASP A 119 11.85 -5.89 -27.84
CA ASP A 119 11.79 -4.67 -27.04
C ASP A 119 13.20 -4.17 -26.69
N LEU A 120 14.12 -5.09 -26.37
CA LEU A 120 15.54 -4.78 -26.17
C LEU A 120 16.18 -4.26 -27.46
N ASP A 121 15.86 -4.87 -28.61
CA ASP A 121 16.35 -4.41 -29.92
C ASP A 121 15.79 -3.05 -30.30
N ARG A 122 14.51 -2.77 -29.99
CA ARG A 122 13.94 -1.42 -30.14
C ARG A 122 14.77 -0.37 -29.41
N ILE A 123 15.12 -0.63 -28.11
CA ILE A 123 15.94 0.29 -27.34
C ILE A 123 17.38 0.38 -27.88
N LYS A 124 18.00 -0.73 -28.24
CA LYS A 124 19.37 -0.77 -28.78
C LYS A 124 19.52 0.03 -30.07
N ASN A 125 18.53 -0.05 -30.96
CA ASN A 125 18.54 0.60 -32.26
C ASN A 125 18.07 2.07 -32.23
N ALA A 126 17.52 2.55 -31.10
CA ALA A 126 17.07 3.91 -30.95
C ALA A 126 18.22 4.93 -31.04
N ASN A 127 17.90 6.14 -31.39
CA ASN A 127 18.78 7.31 -31.35
C ASN A 127 18.16 8.40 -30.47
N LYS A 128 18.87 9.50 -30.27
CA LYS A 128 18.44 10.58 -29.38
C LYS A 128 17.01 11.09 -29.64
N ALA A 129 16.57 11.11 -30.90
CA ALA A 129 15.23 11.58 -31.26
C ALA A 129 14.12 10.61 -30.82
N ASP A 130 14.44 9.32 -30.64
CA ASP A 130 13.50 8.27 -30.30
C ASP A 130 13.30 8.11 -28.79
N PHE A 131 14.21 8.65 -27.93
CA PHE A 131 14.20 8.34 -26.50
C PHE A 131 12.91 8.77 -25.80
N THR A 132 12.34 9.91 -26.15
CA THR A 132 11.06 10.35 -25.54
C THR A 132 9.94 9.39 -25.88
N GLU A 133 9.87 8.90 -27.14
CA GLU A 133 8.86 7.92 -27.56
C GLU A 133 9.04 6.58 -26.81
N ILE A 134 10.29 6.15 -26.60
CA ILE A 134 10.56 4.92 -25.83
C ILE A 134 10.16 5.09 -24.35
N VAL A 135 10.47 6.22 -23.73
CA VAL A 135 10.03 6.53 -22.37
C VAL A 135 8.50 6.48 -22.27
N ALA A 136 7.80 7.14 -23.19
CA ALA A 136 6.35 7.15 -23.26
C ALA A 136 5.76 5.73 -23.49
N TRP A 137 6.39 4.95 -24.37
CA TRP A 137 6.00 3.55 -24.58
C TRP A 137 6.17 2.71 -23.32
N MET A 138 7.23 2.95 -22.54
CA MET A 138 7.42 2.24 -21.26
C MET A 138 6.40 2.67 -20.23
N HIS A 139 5.96 3.93 -20.21
CA HIS A 139 4.88 4.42 -19.35
C HIS A 139 3.53 3.74 -19.65
N ASN A 140 3.35 3.17 -20.84
CA ASN A 140 2.19 2.34 -21.18
C ASN A 140 2.26 0.94 -20.53
N GLY A 141 2.51 0.88 -19.22
CA GLY A 141 2.39 -0.31 -18.39
C GLY A 141 3.67 -1.14 -18.21
N ILE A 142 4.82 -0.73 -18.76
CA ILE A 142 6.08 -1.44 -18.53
C ILE A 142 6.73 -0.96 -17.25
N ALA A 143 7.22 0.28 -17.23
CA ALA A 143 7.94 0.91 -16.13
C ALA A 143 7.87 2.44 -16.26
N GLY A 144 8.20 3.16 -15.19
CA GLY A 144 8.37 4.62 -15.17
C GLY A 144 9.85 5.03 -15.24
N PRO A 145 10.52 4.98 -16.42
CA PRO A 145 11.87 5.51 -16.54
C PRO A 145 11.87 7.03 -16.47
N PHE A 146 12.88 7.61 -15.80
CA PHE A 146 13.10 9.03 -15.60
C PHE A 146 12.07 9.75 -14.74
N PHE A 147 10.77 9.59 -15.00
CA PHE A 147 9.65 10.17 -14.25
C PHE A 147 8.43 9.26 -14.35
N ASP A 148 7.43 9.49 -13.51
CA ASP A 148 6.15 8.80 -13.58
C ASP A 148 5.06 9.73 -14.11
N SER A 149 4.03 9.16 -14.76
CA SER A 149 2.85 9.89 -15.23
C SER A 149 1.57 9.13 -14.92
N GLN A 150 0.55 9.85 -14.50
CA GLN A 150 -0.76 9.28 -14.17
C GLN A 150 -1.88 10.30 -14.37
N VAL A 151 -3.09 9.82 -14.57
CA VAL A 151 -4.30 10.66 -14.63
C VAL A 151 -5.06 10.51 -13.32
N MET A 152 -5.31 11.62 -12.64
CA MET A 152 -6.08 11.68 -11.40
C MET A 152 -7.00 12.88 -11.43
N ALA A 153 -7.94 12.97 -10.47
CA ALA A 153 -8.71 14.18 -10.26
C ALA A 153 -7.78 15.40 -10.04
N ASP A 154 -8.13 16.54 -10.62
CA ASP A 154 -7.48 17.81 -10.33
C ASP A 154 -7.68 18.14 -8.85
N LEU A 155 -6.59 18.31 -8.09
CA LEU A 155 -6.66 18.56 -6.65
C LEU A 155 -7.52 19.77 -6.27
N LYS A 156 -7.65 20.77 -7.15
CA LYS A 156 -8.47 21.96 -6.90
C LYS A 156 -9.82 21.96 -7.60
N HIS A 157 -10.06 20.99 -8.47
CA HIS A 157 -11.30 20.81 -9.24
C HIS A 157 -11.62 19.32 -9.36
N SER A 158 -12.02 18.71 -8.27
CA SER A 158 -12.17 17.25 -8.09
C SER A 158 -13.13 16.54 -9.06
N THR A 159 -13.86 17.27 -9.87
CA THR A 159 -14.76 16.73 -10.91
C THR A 159 -14.08 16.58 -12.28
N VAL A 160 -12.85 17.09 -12.44
CA VAL A 160 -12.08 17.10 -13.68
C VAL A 160 -10.82 16.27 -13.51
N ASN A 161 -10.50 15.44 -14.50
CA ASN A 161 -9.24 14.71 -14.51
C ASN A 161 -8.10 15.58 -15.07
N MET A 162 -6.89 15.34 -14.56
CA MET A 162 -5.65 16.01 -14.96
C MET A 162 -4.52 15.02 -15.11
N LEU A 163 -3.61 15.28 -16.06
CA LEU A 163 -2.35 14.53 -16.18
C LEU A 163 -1.32 15.09 -15.20
N TYR A 164 -0.79 14.20 -14.37
CA TYR A 164 0.26 14.48 -13.40
C TYR A 164 1.59 13.89 -13.85
N LEU A 165 2.67 14.66 -13.66
CA LEU A 165 4.04 14.20 -13.82
C LEU A 165 4.73 14.25 -12.46
N SER A 166 5.38 13.15 -12.06
CA SER A 166 6.02 13.06 -10.75
C SER A 166 7.43 12.49 -10.84
N GLN A 167 8.22 12.72 -9.78
CA GLN A 167 9.54 12.11 -9.66
C GLN A 167 9.44 10.59 -9.72
N GLY A 168 10.40 9.96 -10.41
CA GLY A 168 10.44 8.52 -10.63
C GLY A 168 11.79 8.08 -11.18
N GLY A 169 11.83 6.90 -11.75
CA GLY A 169 12.99 6.41 -12.49
C GLY A 169 14.10 5.77 -11.65
N THR A 170 13.93 5.67 -10.32
CA THR A 170 14.90 5.02 -9.43
C THR A 170 14.42 3.60 -9.05
N GLY A 171 15.34 2.64 -8.97
CA GLY A 171 14.96 1.25 -8.70
C GLY A 171 14.94 0.88 -7.22
N MET A 172 15.60 1.62 -6.33
CA MET A 172 15.53 1.40 -4.89
C MET A 172 14.38 2.13 -4.19
N GLY A 173 13.61 2.92 -4.94
CA GLY A 173 12.34 3.52 -4.49
C GLY A 173 12.44 4.77 -3.65
N ASP A 174 13.49 4.94 -2.84
CA ASP A 174 13.71 6.15 -2.06
C ASP A 174 15.09 6.73 -2.29
N ARG A 175 15.17 8.09 -2.23
CA ARG A 175 16.43 8.82 -2.43
C ARG A 175 17.50 8.45 -1.40
N ASP A 176 17.11 8.18 -0.17
CA ASP A 176 18.04 7.94 0.93
C ASP A 176 18.89 6.69 0.71
N TYR A 177 18.39 5.70 0.00
CA TYR A 177 19.20 4.54 -0.40
C TYR A 177 20.42 4.89 -1.28
N TYR A 178 20.38 6.04 -1.98
CA TYR A 178 21.48 6.50 -2.83
C TYR A 178 22.52 7.32 -2.06
N PHE A 179 22.16 7.94 -0.93
CA PHE A 179 22.99 8.93 -0.24
C PHE A 179 23.41 8.55 1.18
N GLU A 180 22.59 7.84 1.92
CA GLU A 180 22.94 7.43 3.28
C GLU A 180 24.10 6.43 3.29
N ASN A 181 24.99 6.58 4.29
CA ASN A 181 26.23 5.81 4.38
C ASN A 181 26.26 4.86 5.58
N ASP A 182 25.13 4.61 6.22
CA ASP A 182 25.03 3.54 7.21
C ASP A 182 25.28 2.16 6.57
N GLU A 183 25.70 1.21 7.40
CA GLU A 183 26.10 -0.13 6.92
C GLU A 183 24.97 -0.87 6.20
N SER A 184 23.71 -0.71 6.67
CA SER A 184 22.55 -1.37 6.08
C SER A 184 22.26 -0.83 4.67
N THR A 185 22.22 0.50 4.54
CA THR A 185 21.99 1.16 3.25
C THR A 185 23.12 0.88 2.25
N ALA A 186 24.37 0.86 2.71
CA ALA A 186 25.50 0.50 1.86
C ALA A 186 25.43 -0.94 1.35
N LYS A 187 24.98 -1.90 2.18
CA LYS A 187 24.76 -3.30 1.77
C LYS A 187 23.66 -3.39 0.70
N ILE A 188 22.53 -2.68 0.88
CA ILE A 188 21.42 -2.65 -0.08
C ILE A 188 21.90 -2.07 -1.41
N ARG A 189 22.62 -0.94 -1.41
CA ARG A 189 23.17 -0.31 -2.61
C ARG A 189 24.12 -1.23 -3.36
N ASN A 190 24.99 -1.98 -2.65
CA ASN A 190 25.86 -2.97 -3.25
C ASN A 190 25.07 -4.15 -3.85
N ALA A 191 24.06 -4.65 -3.16
CA ALA A 191 23.17 -5.69 -3.65
C ALA A 191 22.44 -5.24 -4.93
N TYR A 192 21.98 -4.00 -4.98
CA TYR A 192 21.32 -3.42 -6.14
C TYR A 192 22.26 -3.31 -7.35
N ASN A 193 23.50 -2.81 -7.17
CA ASN A 193 24.49 -2.80 -8.24
C ASN A 193 24.80 -4.21 -8.79
N ASN A 194 24.89 -5.20 -7.91
CA ASN A 194 25.11 -6.59 -8.33
C ASN A 194 23.88 -7.18 -9.06
N TYR A 195 22.68 -6.80 -8.65
CA TYR A 195 21.44 -7.16 -9.33
C TYR A 195 21.39 -6.60 -10.76
N ILE A 196 21.73 -5.32 -10.94
CA ILE A 196 21.81 -4.71 -12.28
C ILE A 196 22.79 -5.46 -13.18
N ILE A 197 23.99 -5.75 -12.67
CA ILE A 197 25.00 -6.53 -13.40
C ILE A 197 24.41 -7.89 -13.79
N LYS A 198 23.77 -8.59 -12.85
CA LYS A 198 23.17 -9.90 -13.10
C LYS A 198 22.07 -9.85 -14.15
N CYS A 199 21.21 -8.83 -14.14
CA CYS A 199 20.19 -8.62 -15.16
C CYS A 199 20.81 -8.51 -16.56
N PHE A 200 21.87 -7.74 -16.72
CA PHE A 200 22.55 -7.63 -18.01
C PHE A 200 23.25 -8.93 -18.44
N GLU A 201 23.82 -9.67 -17.50
CA GLU A 201 24.40 -10.99 -17.80
C GLU A 201 23.34 -11.99 -18.28
N LEU A 202 22.17 -11.99 -17.66
CA LEU A 202 21.07 -12.89 -18.00
C LEU A 202 20.49 -12.64 -19.41
N VAL A 203 20.64 -11.43 -19.94
CA VAL A 203 20.31 -11.12 -21.35
C VAL A 203 21.51 -11.23 -22.30
N GLY A 204 22.59 -11.89 -21.89
CA GLY A 204 23.71 -12.29 -22.73
C GLY A 204 24.90 -11.33 -22.76
N ASN A 205 24.94 -10.29 -21.96
CA ASN A 205 26.10 -9.41 -21.88
C ASN A 205 27.25 -10.06 -21.09
N LYS A 206 28.50 -9.87 -21.57
CA LYS A 206 29.68 -10.31 -20.80
C LYS A 206 29.88 -9.46 -19.57
N ASN A 207 30.39 -10.04 -18.49
CA ASN A 207 30.56 -9.39 -17.16
C ASN A 207 31.20 -7.99 -17.23
N LYS A 208 32.29 -7.81 -18.04
CA LYS A 208 32.92 -6.49 -18.19
C LYS A 208 31.97 -5.44 -18.80
N ALA A 209 31.17 -5.83 -19.77
CA ALA A 209 30.15 -4.95 -20.39
C ALA A 209 29.02 -4.68 -19.39
N ALA A 210 28.49 -5.72 -18.73
CA ALA A 210 27.45 -5.61 -17.74
C ALA A 210 27.82 -4.65 -16.59
N LYS A 211 29.06 -4.71 -16.09
CA LYS A 211 29.58 -3.76 -15.09
C LYS A 211 29.58 -2.31 -15.58
N LYS A 212 29.96 -2.07 -16.85
CA LYS A 212 29.93 -0.72 -17.43
C LYS A 212 28.50 -0.22 -17.57
N MET A 213 27.58 -1.07 -18.04
CA MET A 213 26.16 -0.75 -18.16
C MET A 213 25.53 -0.46 -16.80
N ALA A 214 25.82 -1.28 -15.79
CA ALA A 214 25.36 -1.06 -14.42
C ALA A 214 25.84 0.29 -13.85
N LYS A 215 27.07 0.68 -14.14
CA LYS A 215 27.56 2.01 -13.76
C LYS A 215 26.73 3.13 -14.39
N ASN A 216 26.40 3.04 -15.68
CA ASN A 216 25.55 4.04 -16.35
C ASN A 216 24.17 4.13 -15.68
N VAL A 217 23.56 2.98 -15.34
CA VAL A 217 22.28 2.95 -14.61
C VAL A 217 22.39 3.63 -13.26
N MET A 218 23.39 3.26 -12.46
CA MET A 218 23.60 3.83 -11.11
C MET A 218 23.87 5.33 -11.16
N ASP A 219 24.66 5.80 -12.14
CA ASP A 219 24.98 7.24 -12.30
C ASP A 219 23.69 8.03 -12.63
N ILE A 220 22.80 7.51 -13.49
CA ILE A 220 21.53 8.13 -13.84
C ILE A 220 20.59 8.16 -12.64
N GLU A 221 20.41 7.03 -11.98
CA GLU A 221 19.51 6.95 -10.82
C GLU A 221 20.00 7.82 -9.65
N HIS A 222 21.30 7.89 -9.42
CA HIS A 222 21.89 8.78 -8.42
C HIS A 222 21.64 10.26 -8.78
N ALA A 223 21.73 10.63 -10.06
CA ALA A 223 21.41 12.00 -10.50
C ALA A 223 19.92 12.33 -10.32
N LEU A 224 19.02 11.41 -10.60
CA LEU A 224 17.58 11.58 -10.35
C LEU A 224 17.29 11.69 -8.84
N ALA A 225 17.85 10.81 -8.04
CA ALA A 225 17.68 10.81 -6.58
C ALA A 225 18.22 12.11 -5.92
N SER A 226 19.26 12.74 -6.50
CA SER A 226 19.89 13.94 -5.95
C SER A 226 18.95 15.16 -5.87
N VAL A 227 17.91 15.21 -6.69
CA VAL A 227 16.93 16.29 -6.77
C VAL A 227 15.53 15.88 -6.31
N ALA A 228 15.35 14.60 -6.00
CA ALA A 228 14.07 14.10 -5.53
C ALA A 228 13.71 14.71 -4.16
N MET A 229 12.45 15.03 -3.97
CA MET A 229 11.90 15.40 -2.67
C MET A 229 11.95 14.22 -1.70
N SER A 230 12.14 14.50 -0.41
CA SER A 230 12.03 13.47 0.62
C SER A 230 10.57 13.01 0.79
N ARG A 231 10.37 11.90 1.52
CA ARG A 231 9.02 11.41 1.84
C ARG A 231 8.20 12.42 2.63
N GLU A 232 8.82 13.11 3.57
CA GLU A 232 8.17 14.18 4.35
C GLU A 232 7.77 15.35 3.45
N GLU A 233 8.66 15.79 2.55
CA GLU A 233 8.36 16.88 1.61
C GLU A 233 7.20 16.53 0.66
N THR A 234 7.08 15.26 0.23
CA THR A 234 5.99 14.83 -0.66
C THR A 234 4.63 14.75 0.03
N ARG A 235 4.55 14.94 1.35
CA ARG A 235 3.28 15.05 2.07
C ARG A 235 2.63 16.43 1.94
N ASP A 236 3.34 17.46 1.55
CA ASP A 236 2.82 18.81 1.42
C ASP A 236 2.24 19.05 0.01
N TYR A 237 0.95 18.79 -0.16
CA TYR A 237 0.25 19.01 -1.43
C TYR A 237 0.35 20.42 -1.97
N SER A 238 0.55 21.43 -1.10
CA SER A 238 0.71 22.82 -1.55
C SER A 238 1.98 23.03 -2.38
N LYS A 239 3.02 22.24 -2.11
CA LYS A 239 4.28 22.24 -2.87
C LYS A 239 4.20 21.38 -4.15
N LEU A 240 3.24 20.45 -4.20
CA LEU A 240 3.09 19.51 -5.32
C LEU A 240 2.20 20.05 -6.43
N TYR A 241 1.30 20.98 -6.15
CA TYR A 241 0.34 21.47 -7.13
C TYR A 241 0.95 22.57 -8.02
N ASN A 242 1.75 22.18 -9.00
CA ASN A 242 2.41 23.09 -9.95
C ASN A 242 1.83 22.90 -11.35
N ILE A 243 0.93 23.78 -11.74
CA ILE A 243 0.31 23.76 -13.07
C ILE A 243 1.25 24.37 -14.09
N VAL A 244 1.55 23.60 -15.15
CA VAL A 244 2.44 24.00 -16.25
C VAL A 244 1.67 23.81 -17.56
N SER A 245 1.62 24.85 -18.39
CA SER A 245 1.04 24.75 -19.73
C SER A 245 1.92 23.92 -20.66
N VAL A 246 1.35 23.30 -21.68
CA VAL A 246 2.13 22.53 -22.66
C VAL A 246 3.12 23.43 -23.41
N ALA A 247 2.80 24.73 -23.62
CA ALA A 247 3.72 25.67 -24.20
C ALA A 247 4.96 25.89 -23.31
N GLU A 248 4.77 26.02 -21.98
CA GLU A 248 5.86 26.12 -21.00
C GLU A 248 6.67 24.83 -20.92
N LEU A 249 6.01 23.65 -20.96
CA LEU A 249 6.72 22.36 -21.01
C LEU A 249 7.68 22.31 -22.19
N LYS A 250 7.21 22.65 -23.39
CA LYS A 250 8.02 22.65 -24.63
C LYS A 250 9.18 23.61 -24.57
N ASN A 251 8.99 24.78 -23.96
CA ASN A 251 10.03 25.80 -23.86
C ASN A 251 11.05 25.47 -22.77
N THR A 252 10.58 25.08 -21.58
CA THR A 252 11.44 24.90 -20.39
C THR A 252 12.12 23.54 -20.40
N TYR A 253 11.43 22.51 -20.87
CA TYR A 253 11.93 21.11 -20.90
C TYR A 253 12.05 20.62 -22.35
N SER A 254 12.82 21.35 -23.15
CA SER A 254 12.91 21.21 -24.62
C SER A 254 13.65 19.95 -25.10
N ASN A 255 14.38 19.23 -24.23
CA ASN A 255 15.01 17.95 -24.56
C ASN A 255 14.00 16.78 -24.53
N ILE A 256 12.77 17.03 -24.07
CA ILE A 256 11.67 16.08 -24.10
C ILE A 256 10.73 16.48 -25.26
N ASN A 257 10.53 15.58 -26.20
CA ASN A 257 9.55 15.79 -27.29
C ASN A 257 8.12 15.53 -26.77
N TRP A 258 7.49 16.55 -26.21
CA TRP A 258 6.17 16.43 -25.57
C TRP A 258 5.06 16.01 -26.55
N ASP A 259 5.15 16.38 -27.82
CA ASP A 259 4.16 15.95 -28.81
C ASP A 259 4.25 14.43 -29.05
N ALA A 260 5.47 13.93 -29.20
CA ALA A 260 5.70 12.47 -29.32
C ALA A 260 5.30 11.76 -28.02
N TYR A 261 5.59 12.34 -26.85
CA TYR A 261 5.22 11.78 -25.55
C TYR A 261 3.70 11.61 -25.42
N PHE A 262 2.93 12.68 -25.59
CA PHE A 262 1.47 12.64 -25.45
C PHE A 262 0.82 11.73 -26.49
N SER A 263 1.29 11.78 -27.74
CA SER A 263 0.82 10.87 -28.79
C SER A 263 1.03 9.40 -28.43
N THR A 264 2.19 9.06 -27.88
CA THR A 264 2.56 7.67 -27.56
C THR A 264 1.79 7.12 -26.34
N ILE A 265 1.55 7.93 -25.30
CA ILE A 265 0.69 7.51 -24.18
C ILE A 265 -0.81 7.55 -24.54
N GLY A 266 -1.17 8.06 -25.73
CA GLY A 266 -2.52 8.04 -26.25
C GLY A 266 -3.43 9.17 -25.77
N VAL A 267 -2.89 10.24 -25.17
CA VAL A 267 -3.67 11.42 -24.77
C VAL A 267 -3.68 12.49 -25.85
N LYS A 268 -4.79 13.23 -25.93
CA LYS A 268 -5.01 14.29 -26.93
C LYS A 268 -5.44 15.58 -26.23
N ASN A 269 -5.27 16.70 -26.92
CA ASN A 269 -5.76 18.00 -26.48
C ASN A 269 -5.27 18.42 -25.07
N VAL A 270 -4.05 18.02 -24.70
CA VAL A 270 -3.47 18.41 -23.41
C VAL A 270 -3.07 19.87 -23.46
N GLU A 271 -3.73 20.72 -22.68
CA GLU A 271 -3.41 22.14 -22.58
C GLU A 271 -2.43 22.45 -21.45
N LYS A 272 -2.57 21.71 -20.35
CA LYS A 272 -1.78 21.84 -19.10
C LYS A 272 -1.62 20.51 -18.40
N VAL A 273 -0.59 20.41 -17.57
CA VAL A 273 -0.33 19.28 -16.68
C VAL A 273 -0.01 19.79 -15.28
N CYS A 274 -0.14 18.93 -14.29
CA CYS A 274 0.41 19.22 -12.96
C CYS A 274 1.77 18.51 -12.81
N VAL A 275 2.82 19.25 -12.52
CA VAL A 275 4.16 18.72 -12.25
C VAL A 275 4.41 18.74 -10.76
N PHE A 276 4.38 17.58 -10.11
CA PHE A 276 4.56 17.49 -8.66
C PHE A 276 5.94 18.00 -8.22
N GLN A 277 7.00 17.62 -8.93
CA GLN A 277 8.38 18.03 -8.59
C GLN A 277 9.08 18.68 -9.80
N LEU A 278 9.01 20.01 -9.88
CA LEU A 278 9.61 20.78 -10.97
C LEU A 278 11.13 20.54 -11.10
N LYS A 279 11.85 20.41 -9.99
CA LYS A 279 13.29 20.14 -9.98
C LYS A 279 13.63 18.77 -10.57
N SER A 280 12.81 17.78 -10.30
CA SER A 280 13.00 16.43 -10.85
C SER A 280 12.79 16.40 -12.35
N LEU A 281 11.74 17.04 -12.86
CA LEU A 281 11.52 17.15 -14.30
C LEU A 281 12.63 17.96 -15.01
N ALA A 282 13.14 19.03 -14.38
CA ALA A 282 14.28 19.77 -14.89
C ALA A 282 15.55 18.91 -14.98
N LYS A 283 15.79 18.04 -14.00
CA LYS A 283 16.91 17.08 -14.03
C LYS A 283 16.75 16.05 -15.15
N VAL A 284 15.55 15.55 -15.37
CA VAL A 284 15.26 14.65 -16.51
C VAL A 284 15.59 15.34 -17.85
N ASN A 285 15.14 16.57 -18.02
CA ASN A 285 15.43 17.36 -19.22
C ASN A 285 16.95 17.56 -19.41
N GLU A 286 17.70 17.88 -18.35
CA GLU A 286 19.16 17.97 -18.37
C GLU A 286 19.81 16.65 -18.80
N LEU A 287 19.42 15.54 -18.19
CA LEU A 287 19.97 14.22 -18.46
C LEU A 287 19.75 13.78 -19.91
N LEU A 288 18.54 13.96 -20.43
CA LEU A 288 18.22 13.65 -21.84
C LEU A 288 19.01 14.54 -22.84
N GLY A 289 19.38 15.75 -22.40
CA GLY A 289 20.20 16.66 -23.21
C GLY A 289 21.71 16.34 -23.18
N THR A 290 22.24 15.83 -22.07
CA THR A 290 23.68 15.76 -21.80
C THR A 290 24.26 14.35 -21.80
N LEU A 291 23.46 13.32 -21.50
CA LEU A 291 23.94 11.93 -21.49
C LEU A 291 24.25 11.42 -22.89
N SER A 292 25.17 10.46 -22.98
CA SER A 292 25.39 9.71 -24.20
C SER A 292 24.22 8.77 -24.50
N ASP A 293 23.96 8.53 -25.78
CA ASP A 293 22.95 7.56 -26.22
C ASP A 293 23.16 6.18 -25.58
N ALA A 294 24.43 5.76 -25.44
CA ALA A 294 24.75 4.48 -24.79
C ALA A 294 24.29 4.43 -23.33
N ALA A 295 24.48 5.49 -22.55
CA ALA A 295 24.05 5.53 -21.17
C ALA A 295 22.53 5.48 -21.02
N ILE A 296 21.80 6.24 -21.85
CA ILE A 296 20.35 6.22 -21.87
C ILE A 296 19.81 4.84 -22.26
N LYS A 297 20.39 4.21 -23.29
CA LYS A 297 20.02 2.85 -23.72
C LYS A 297 20.26 1.82 -22.63
N ASP A 298 21.39 1.87 -21.94
CA ASP A 298 21.68 0.96 -20.83
C ASP A 298 20.64 1.11 -19.71
N TYR A 299 20.31 2.32 -19.36
CA TYR A 299 19.28 2.60 -18.34
C TYR A 299 17.89 2.10 -18.76
N LEU A 300 17.44 2.40 -19.98
CA LEU A 300 16.12 1.97 -20.46
C LEU A 300 16.04 0.43 -20.59
N GLN A 301 17.11 -0.23 -21.05
CA GLN A 301 17.18 -1.69 -21.08
C GLN A 301 17.08 -2.30 -19.70
N PHE A 302 17.79 -1.73 -18.71
CA PHE A 302 17.67 -2.21 -17.33
C PHE A 302 16.26 -2.05 -16.79
N ARG A 303 15.62 -0.90 -16.98
CA ARG A 303 14.23 -0.66 -16.51
C ARG A 303 13.24 -1.66 -17.13
N LEU A 304 13.43 -2.02 -18.39
CA LEU A 304 12.65 -3.06 -19.06
C LEU A 304 12.89 -4.44 -18.43
N ILE A 305 14.16 -4.83 -18.26
CA ILE A 305 14.53 -6.14 -17.71
C ILE A 305 14.02 -6.27 -16.27
N ASP A 306 14.21 -5.25 -15.45
CA ASP A 306 13.76 -5.20 -14.05
C ASP A 306 12.24 -5.38 -13.95
N ALA A 307 11.47 -4.65 -14.77
CA ALA A 307 10.01 -4.77 -14.81
C ALA A 307 9.51 -6.16 -15.26
N ALA A 308 10.27 -6.83 -16.12
CA ALA A 308 9.94 -8.15 -16.63
C ALA A 308 10.44 -9.31 -15.76
N ALA A 309 11.49 -9.10 -14.96
CA ALA A 309 12.19 -10.13 -14.20
C ALA A 309 11.28 -11.09 -13.39
N PRO A 310 10.19 -10.62 -12.72
CA PRO A 310 9.28 -11.50 -12.00
C PRO A 310 8.49 -12.49 -12.89
N TYR A 311 8.45 -12.27 -14.20
CA TYR A 311 7.62 -13.00 -15.17
C TYR A 311 8.44 -13.84 -16.16
N LEU A 312 9.75 -13.92 -15.98
CA LEU A 312 10.68 -14.64 -16.82
C LEU A 312 11.13 -15.97 -16.18
N SER A 313 12.28 -16.51 -16.62
CA SER A 313 12.84 -17.74 -16.06
C SER A 313 13.20 -17.62 -14.59
N ASP A 314 13.37 -18.78 -13.91
CA ASP A 314 13.73 -18.84 -12.49
C ASP A 314 15.02 -18.06 -12.15
N ALA A 315 15.95 -17.92 -13.10
CA ALA A 315 17.17 -17.15 -12.89
C ALA A 315 16.91 -15.64 -12.71
N PHE A 316 15.97 -15.06 -13.48
CA PHE A 316 15.54 -13.66 -13.30
C PHE A 316 14.73 -13.48 -12.04
N VAL A 317 13.80 -14.41 -11.78
CA VAL A 317 12.96 -14.38 -10.57
C VAL A 317 13.82 -14.46 -9.32
N GLN A 318 14.87 -15.32 -9.32
CA GLN A 318 15.77 -15.45 -8.18
C GLN A 318 16.61 -14.18 -7.99
N ALA A 319 17.14 -13.59 -9.06
CA ALA A 319 17.90 -12.34 -8.97
C ALA A 319 17.05 -11.20 -8.41
N ASN A 320 15.79 -11.07 -8.87
CA ASN A 320 14.83 -10.08 -8.37
C ASN A 320 14.50 -10.32 -6.88
N PHE A 321 14.27 -11.57 -6.48
CA PHE A 321 14.04 -11.94 -5.08
C PHE A 321 15.22 -11.58 -4.19
N ASP A 322 16.44 -11.91 -4.61
CA ASP A 322 17.66 -11.66 -3.82
C ASP A 322 17.87 -10.17 -3.56
N MET A 323 17.46 -9.30 -4.51
CA MET A 323 17.52 -7.85 -4.33
C MET A 323 16.32 -7.33 -3.50
N TYR A 324 15.11 -7.41 -4.01
CA TYR A 324 13.98 -6.68 -3.47
C TYR A 324 13.32 -7.33 -2.24
N SER A 325 13.46 -8.66 -2.11
CA SER A 325 12.91 -9.38 -0.97
C SER A 325 13.95 -9.70 0.09
N LYS A 326 15.09 -10.24 -0.31
CA LYS A 326 16.11 -10.69 0.64
C LYS A 326 16.95 -9.53 1.16
N ALA A 327 17.57 -8.75 0.27
CA ALA A 327 18.48 -7.67 0.69
C ALA A 327 17.72 -6.50 1.32
N MET A 328 16.56 -6.09 0.76
CA MET A 328 15.82 -4.94 1.26
C MET A 328 14.93 -5.24 2.47
N SER A 329 14.27 -6.41 2.52
CA SER A 329 13.27 -6.69 3.57
C SER A 329 13.57 -7.91 4.45
N GLY A 330 14.70 -8.58 4.23
CA GLY A 330 15.17 -9.66 5.11
C GLY A 330 14.44 -11.01 4.93
N LYS A 331 13.65 -11.21 3.87
CA LYS A 331 13.04 -12.51 3.58
C LYS A 331 14.12 -13.53 3.24
N GLN A 332 14.02 -14.73 3.81
CA GLN A 332 15.03 -15.76 3.60
C GLN A 332 14.67 -16.75 2.51
N VAL A 333 13.37 -16.97 2.28
CA VAL A 333 12.85 -17.97 1.33
C VAL A 333 11.83 -17.32 0.39
N MET A 334 11.95 -17.63 -0.89
CA MET A 334 10.98 -17.19 -1.90
C MET A 334 9.63 -17.88 -1.68
N GLN A 335 8.55 -17.13 -1.83
CA GLN A 335 7.20 -17.69 -1.81
C GLN A 335 7.03 -18.76 -2.90
N PRO A 336 6.25 -19.82 -2.64
CA PRO A 336 6.02 -20.88 -3.61
C PRO A 336 5.40 -20.33 -4.91
N ARG A 337 5.67 -20.99 -6.03
CA ARG A 337 5.26 -20.53 -7.36
C ARG A 337 3.78 -20.21 -7.46
N TRP A 338 2.91 -21.04 -6.86
CA TRP A 338 1.47 -20.80 -6.92
C TRP A 338 1.05 -19.44 -6.33
N LYS A 339 1.71 -18.97 -5.25
CA LYS A 339 1.44 -17.64 -4.68
C LYS A 339 1.85 -16.53 -5.64
N ARG A 340 3.02 -16.66 -6.25
CA ARG A 340 3.56 -15.69 -7.21
C ARG A 340 2.72 -15.64 -8.49
N ALA A 341 2.35 -16.80 -9.03
CA ALA A 341 1.48 -16.92 -10.19
C ALA A 341 0.08 -16.37 -9.93
N LEU A 342 -0.48 -16.63 -8.73
CA LEU A 342 -1.79 -16.12 -8.30
C LEU A 342 -1.85 -14.60 -8.21
N ASN A 343 -0.76 -13.97 -7.77
CA ASN A 343 -0.72 -12.51 -7.62
C ASN A 343 -0.93 -11.79 -8.96
N VAL A 344 -0.59 -12.41 -10.09
CA VAL A 344 -0.66 -11.75 -11.40
C VAL A 344 -2.11 -11.52 -11.84
N PRO A 345 -2.98 -12.53 -12.00
CA PRO A 345 -4.39 -12.27 -12.29
C PRO A 345 -5.08 -11.50 -11.15
N ASN A 346 -4.70 -11.73 -9.89
CA ASN A 346 -5.28 -11.02 -8.75
C ASN A 346 -5.02 -9.50 -8.78
N SER A 347 -3.88 -9.04 -9.30
CA SER A 347 -3.59 -7.61 -9.44
C SER A 347 -3.97 -7.03 -10.79
N LEU A 348 -3.74 -7.74 -11.90
CA LEU A 348 -3.98 -7.20 -13.24
C LEU A 348 -5.45 -7.35 -13.70
N LEU A 349 -6.15 -8.37 -13.22
CA LEU A 349 -7.56 -8.64 -13.49
C LEU A 349 -8.37 -8.58 -12.19
N GLY A 350 -8.03 -7.63 -11.31
CA GLY A 350 -8.42 -7.62 -9.91
C GLY A 350 -9.93 -7.63 -9.68
N GLU A 351 -10.71 -6.84 -10.43
CA GLU A 351 -12.17 -6.85 -10.29
C GLU A 351 -12.81 -8.08 -10.95
N ALA A 352 -12.21 -8.68 -12.00
CA ALA A 352 -12.67 -9.96 -12.52
C ALA A 352 -12.55 -11.07 -11.46
N VAL A 353 -11.39 -11.13 -10.76
CA VAL A 353 -11.22 -12.02 -9.59
C VAL A 353 -12.19 -11.63 -8.47
N GLY A 354 -12.42 -10.33 -8.25
CA GLY A 354 -13.37 -9.79 -7.27
C GLY A 354 -14.80 -10.26 -7.47
N GLN A 355 -15.30 -10.29 -8.71
CA GLN A 355 -16.62 -10.83 -9.03
C GLN A 355 -16.78 -12.29 -8.57
N LEU A 356 -15.78 -13.12 -8.91
CA LEU A 356 -15.78 -14.54 -8.53
C LEU A 356 -15.65 -14.72 -7.01
N TYR A 357 -14.85 -13.84 -6.35
CA TYR A 357 -14.65 -13.86 -4.91
C TYR A 357 -15.94 -13.53 -4.14
N VAL A 358 -16.59 -12.44 -4.50
CA VAL A 358 -17.79 -11.94 -3.82
C VAL A 358 -18.95 -12.95 -3.95
N ALA A 359 -19.13 -13.51 -5.15
CA ALA A 359 -20.17 -14.52 -5.40
C ALA A 359 -20.08 -15.72 -4.44
N LYS A 360 -18.87 -16.04 -3.94
CA LYS A 360 -18.63 -17.21 -3.09
C LYS A 360 -18.45 -16.89 -1.61
N TYR A 361 -17.81 -15.77 -1.27
CA TYR A 361 -17.29 -15.53 0.08
C TYR A 361 -17.85 -14.28 0.79
N PHE A 362 -18.72 -13.48 0.16
CA PHE A 362 -19.26 -12.29 0.80
C PHE A 362 -20.79 -12.36 0.99
N PRO A 363 -21.30 -12.65 2.20
CA PRO A 363 -22.73 -12.69 2.49
C PRO A 363 -23.36 -11.29 2.44
N ALA A 364 -24.56 -11.19 1.84
CA ALA A 364 -25.28 -9.91 1.72
C ALA A 364 -25.57 -9.22 3.08
N ASP A 365 -25.77 -10.00 4.16
CA ASP A 365 -26.03 -9.45 5.49
C ASP A 365 -24.83 -8.74 6.11
N SER A 366 -23.59 -9.08 5.71
CA SER A 366 -22.39 -8.40 6.19
C SER A 366 -22.37 -6.93 5.79
N LYS A 367 -22.81 -6.58 4.57
CA LYS A 367 -22.90 -5.18 4.10
C LYS A 367 -23.82 -4.34 5.00
N LYS A 368 -24.99 -4.87 5.39
CA LYS A 368 -25.94 -4.16 6.26
C LYS A 368 -25.41 -3.92 7.69
N LYS A 369 -24.74 -4.93 8.27
CA LYS A 369 -24.14 -4.80 9.61
C LYS A 369 -23.01 -3.79 9.61
N MET A 370 -22.19 -3.80 8.57
CA MET A 370 -21.12 -2.81 8.38
C MET A 370 -21.67 -1.40 8.23
N GLN A 371 -22.71 -1.20 7.42
CA GLN A 371 -23.34 0.13 7.28
C GLN A 371 -23.78 0.69 8.63
N LYS A 372 -24.37 -0.13 9.49
CA LYS A 372 -24.77 0.28 10.84
C LYS A 372 -23.57 0.70 11.70
N LEU A 373 -22.44 -0.01 11.62
CA LEU A 373 -21.22 0.38 12.32
C LEU A 373 -20.71 1.74 11.81
N VAL A 374 -20.64 1.92 10.49
CA VAL A 374 -20.24 3.19 9.87
C VAL A 374 -21.14 4.34 10.34
N ASP A 375 -22.46 4.15 10.34
CA ASP A 375 -23.41 5.17 10.78
C ASP A 375 -23.20 5.55 12.25
N ASN A 376 -22.97 4.56 13.13
CA ASN A 376 -22.73 4.80 14.55
C ASN A 376 -21.41 5.57 14.78
N LEU A 377 -20.35 5.22 14.04
CA LEU A 377 -19.07 5.93 14.14
C LEU A 377 -19.16 7.35 13.58
N LYS A 378 -19.91 7.54 12.49
CA LYS A 378 -20.17 8.87 11.92
C LYS A 378 -20.85 9.79 12.93
N VAL A 379 -21.85 9.29 13.65
CA VAL A 379 -22.51 10.02 14.75
C VAL A 379 -21.52 10.35 15.85
N ALA A 380 -20.69 9.39 16.27
CA ALA A 380 -19.70 9.60 17.33
C ALA A 380 -18.63 10.64 16.94
N LEU A 381 -18.11 10.58 15.71
CA LEU A 381 -17.16 11.58 15.22
C LEU A 381 -17.80 12.98 15.12
N GLY A 382 -19.05 13.07 14.70
CA GLY A 382 -19.80 14.34 14.67
C GLY A 382 -19.94 14.96 16.07
N GLU A 383 -20.23 14.16 17.10
CA GLU A 383 -20.26 14.62 18.49
C GLU A 383 -18.88 15.05 18.99
N HIS A 384 -17.81 14.32 18.64
CA HIS A 384 -16.44 14.72 18.96
C HIS A 384 -16.12 16.08 18.36
N ILE A 385 -16.33 16.28 17.05
CA ILE A 385 -16.12 17.57 16.36
C ILE A 385 -16.90 18.69 17.05
N ALA A 386 -18.19 18.47 17.37
CA ALA A 386 -19.02 19.46 18.04
C ALA A 386 -18.47 19.85 19.43
N SER A 387 -17.88 18.92 20.15
CA SER A 387 -17.36 19.11 21.50
C SER A 387 -15.95 19.70 21.59
N LEU A 388 -15.18 19.76 20.49
CA LEU A 388 -13.82 20.26 20.49
C LEU A 388 -13.74 21.70 21.05
N THR A 389 -12.85 21.94 21.98
CA THR A 389 -12.64 23.27 22.59
C THR A 389 -11.66 24.15 21.83
N TRP A 390 -10.75 23.55 21.07
CA TRP A 390 -9.73 24.26 20.31
C TRP A 390 -10.19 24.74 18.93
N MET A 391 -11.29 24.19 18.38
CA MET A 391 -11.79 24.50 17.06
C MET A 391 -12.93 25.55 17.12
N SER A 392 -12.88 26.55 16.25
CA SER A 392 -13.90 27.60 16.14
C SER A 392 -15.24 27.06 15.63
N PRO A 393 -16.38 27.72 15.96
CA PRO A 393 -17.68 27.33 15.44
C PRO A 393 -17.77 27.29 13.91
N LYS A 394 -17.07 28.17 13.20
CA LYS A 394 -17.03 28.20 11.73
C LYS A 394 -16.42 26.93 11.17
N THR A 395 -15.25 26.55 11.66
CA THR A 395 -14.54 25.35 11.18
C THR A 395 -15.29 24.07 11.57
N LYS A 396 -15.93 24.02 12.75
CA LYS A 396 -16.82 22.90 13.14
C LYS A 396 -17.96 22.67 12.18
N VAL A 397 -18.63 23.75 11.72
CA VAL A 397 -19.72 23.64 10.74
C VAL A 397 -19.21 23.02 9.44
N ASN A 398 -18.08 23.50 8.91
CA ASN A 398 -17.49 22.93 7.70
C ASN A 398 -17.06 21.47 7.89
N ALA A 399 -16.46 21.14 9.03
CA ALA A 399 -16.07 19.77 9.36
C ALA A 399 -17.29 18.82 9.40
N LEU A 400 -18.39 19.26 9.99
CA LEU A 400 -19.64 18.49 10.02
C LEU A 400 -20.28 18.35 8.62
N VAL A 401 -20.20 19.38 7.78
CA VAL A 401 -20.63 19.28 6.37
C VAL A 401 -19.79 18.23 5.65
N LYS A 402 -18.47 18.27 5.81
CA LYS A 402 -17.55 17.29 5.20
C LYS A 402 -17.83 15.88 5.70
N LEU A 403 -17.97 15.67 7.01
CA LEU A 403 -18.32 14.36 7.57
C LEU A 403 -19.64 13.83 7.01
N ASN A 404 -20.65 14.68 6.90
CA ASN A 404 -21.97 14.28 6.41
C ASN A 404 -21.98 13.94 4.91
N SER A 405 -21.05 14.48 4.13
CA SER A 405 -20.93 14.22 2.69
C SER A 405 -20.06 13.02 2.34
N PHE A 406 -19.52 12.28 3.32
CA PHE A 406 -18.73 11.07 3.04
C PHE A 406 -19.52 10.07 2.20
N THR A 407 -18.94 9.70 1.06
CA THR A 407 -19.35 8.52 0.29
C THR A 407 -18.83 7.28 0.99
N VAL A 408 -19.69 6.27 1.18
CA VAL A 408 -19.34 5.04 1.89
C VAL A 408 -19.43 3.85 0.94
N LYS A 409 -18.31 3.19 0.70
CA LYS A 409 -18.19 2.01 -0.16
C LYS A 409 -17.93 0.77 0.69
N ILE A 410 -18.80 -0.25 0.62
CA ILE A 410 -18.71 -1.47 1.43
C ILE A 410 -18.84 -2.71 0.56
N GLY A 411 -17.85 -3.59 0.67
CA GLY A 411 -17.83 -4.92 0.08
C GLY A 411 -17.30 -4.95 -1.34
N TYR A 412 -18.06 -4.44 -2.30
CA TYR A 412 -17.73 -4.52 -3.73
C TYR A 412 -18.44 -3.43 -4.53
N PRO A 413 -17.94 -3.07 -5.75
CA PRO A 413 -18.54 -2.05 -6.61
C PRO A 413 -19.86 -2.54 -7.23
N ASP A 414 -20.80 -1.62 -7.43
CA ASP A 414 -22.07 -1.93 -8.10
C ASP A 414 -21.88 -2.15 -9.61
N LYS A 415 -20.84 -1.54 -10.19
CA LYS A 415 -20.45 -1.70 -11.60
C LYS A 415 -19.01 -2.21 -11.70
N TRP A 416 -18.83 -3.33 -12.36
CA TRP A 416 -17.55 -3.96 -12.54
C TRP A 416 -16.78 -3.37 -13.74
N LYS A 417 -15.45 -3.33 -13.62
CA LYS A 417 -14.56 -2.95 -14.72
C LYS A 417 -14.67 -3.96 -15.85
N ASP A 418 -14.70 -3.48 -17.08
CA ASP A 418 -14.65 -4.31 -18.31
C ASP A 418 -13.20 -4.69 -18.64
N TYR A 419 -12.97 -5.96 -18.88
CA TYR A 419 -11.68 -6.55 -19.28
C TYR A 419 -11.72 -7.16 -20.69
N SER A 420 -12.78 -6.89 -21.48
CA SER A 420 -12.99 -7.50 -22.80
C SER A 420 -11.93 -7.13 -23.84
N ASP A 421 -11.19 -6.02 -23.63
CA ASP A 421 -10.09 -5.59 -24.50
C ASP A 421 -8.77 -6.34 -24.26
N ILE A 422 -8.71 -7.22 -23.24
CA ILE A 422 -7.50 -7.98 -22.88
C ILE A 422 -7.51 -9.34 -23.59
N ASP A 423 -6.54 -9.55 -24.48
CA ASP A 423 -6.34 -10.81 -25.20
C ASP A 423 -5.31 -11.68 -24.45
N ILE A 424 -5.78 -12.60 -23.60
CA ILE A 424 -4.93 -13.63 -23.00
C ILE A 424 -4.92 -14.85 -23.91
N ASP A 425 -3.71 -15.25 -24.33
CA ASP A 425 -3.48 -16.32 -25.30
C ASP A 425 -2.39 -17.27 -24.79
N MET A 426 -2.77 -18.52 -24.50
CA MET A 426 -1.87 -19.56 -24.02
C MET A 426 -0.72 -19.89 -25.01
N ALA A 427 -0.87 -19.57 -26.30
CA ALA A 427 0.20 -19.77 -27.29
C ALA A 427 1.32 -18.74 -27.19
N LYS A 428 1.05 -17.56 -26.63
CA LYS A 428 2.02 -16.47 -26.46
C LYS A 428 2.83 -16.64 -25.17
N PRO A 429 4.05 -16.06 -25.08
CA PRO A 429 4.84 -16.03 -23.86
C PRO A 429 4.08 -15.40 -22.68
N TYR A 430 4.41 -15.80 -21.46
CA TYR A 430 3.78 -15.26 -20.25
C TYR A 430 3.92 -13.75 -20.15
N TRP A 431 5.14 -13.22 -20.35
CA TRP A 431 5.38 -11.76 -20.37
C TRP A 431 4.48 -11.02 -21.34
N THR A 432 4.27 -11.57 -22.55
CA THR A 432 3.39 -10.96 -23.55
C THR A 432 1.95 -10.83 -23.05
N ASN A 433 1.45 -11.85 -22.34
CA ASN A 433 0.11 -11.83 -21.74
C ASN A 433 0.02 -10.85 -20.55
N VAL A 434 1.05 -10.80 -19.72
CA VAL A 434 1.17 -9.81 -18.64
C VAL A 434 1.14 -8.40 -19.22
N MET A 435 1.88 -8.16 -20.32
CA MET A 435 1.89 -6.85 -20.99
C MET A 435 0.55 -6.48 -21.60
N ALA A 436 -0.20 -7.43 -22.17
CA ALA A 436 -1.55 -7.16 -22.67
C ALA A 436 -2.46 -6.58 -21.58
N ALA A 437 -2.43 -7.18 -20.38
CA ALA A 437 -3.21 -6.71 -19.22
C ALA A 437 -2.70 -5.35 -18.70
N LYS A 438 -1.39 -5.16 -18.55
CA LYS A 438 -0.80 -3.90 -18.07
C LYS A 438 -1.06 -2.74 -19.03
N GLN A 439 -0.94 -2.98 -20.34
CA GLN A 439 -1.22 -1.98 -21.35
C GLN A 439 -2.71 -1.61 -21.43
N SER A 440 -3.62 -2.57 -21.21
CA SER A 440 -5.05 -2.28 -21.09
C SER A 440 -5.30 -1.36 -19.89
N ALA A 441 -4.70 -1.65 -18.73
CA ALA A 441 -4.81 -0.80 -17.55
C ALA A 441 -4.27 0.63 -17.81
N ALA A 442 -3.12 0.77 -18.47
CA ALA A 442 -2.54 2.07 -18.82
C ALA A 442 -3.42 2.85 -19.80
N ARG A 443 -3.92 2.17 -20.87
CA ARG A 443 -4.88 2.80 -21.81
C ARG A 443 -6.14 3.28 -21.11
N TYR A 444 -6.70 2.47 -20.21
CA TYR A 444 -7.84 2.87 -19.41
C TYR A 444 -7.54 4.14 -18.63
N GLU A 445 -6.41 4.17 -17.91
CA GLU A 445 -5.98 5.30 -17.06
C GLU A 445 -5.85 6.59 -17.90
N TYR A 446 -5.07 6.57 -18.96
CA TYR A 446 -4.90 7.74 -19.82
C TYR A 446 -6.19 8.17 -20.51
N SER A 447 -7.09 7.24 -20.83
CA SER A 447 -8.40 7.55 -21.43
C SER A 447 -9.35 8.30 -20.49
N GLN A 448 -9.03 8.42 -19.19
CA GLN A 448 -9.86 9.18 -18.24
C GLN A 448 -9.62 10.69 -18.35
N LEU A 449 -8.51 11.15 -18.95
CA LEU A 449 -8.15 12.57 -19.00
C LEU A 449 -9.26 13.45 -19.60
N ASP A 450 -9.94 12.99 -20.65
CA ASP A 450 -11.01 13.72 -21.33
C ASP A 450 -12.41 13.41 -20.77
N LYS A 451 -12.49 12.77 -19.58
CA LYS A 451 -13.76 12.39 -18.95
C LYS A 451 -13.94 13.07 -17.60
N PRO A 452 -15.17 13.25 -17.14
CA PRO A 452 -15.43 13.58 -15.74
C PRO A 452 -14.84 12.52 -14.82
N VAL A 453 -14.49 12.93 -13.59
CA VAL A 453 -14.03 11.98 -12.56
C VAL A 453 -15.13 10.97 -12.24
N ASP A 454 -14.80 9.69 -12.32
CA ASP A 454 -15.69 8.59 -11.97
C ASP A 454 -15.60 8.34 -10.45
N LYS A 455 -16.56 8.90 -9.70
CA LYS A 455 -16.65 8.72 -8.24
C LYS A 455 -17.11 7.31 -7.84
N ASP A 456 -17.62 6.49 -8.75
CA ASP A 456 -18.00 5.10 -8.46
C ASP A 456 -16.80 4.13 -8.57
N ARG A 457 -15.67 4.58 -9.12
CA ARG A 457 -14.44 3.80 -9.21
C ARG A 457 -13.94 3.37 -7.84
N TRP A 458 -13.55 2.10 -7.71
CA TRP A 458 -12.88 1.56 -6.53
C TRP A 458 -11.37 1.52 -6.74
N TRP A 459 -10.60 1.91 -5.70
CA TRP A 459 -9.14 1.88 -5.72
C TRP A 459 -8.56 0.57 -5.17
N MET A 460 -9.40 -0.23 -4.49
CA MET A 460 -9.06 -1.56 -4.00
C MET A 460 -10.08 -2.57 -4.49
N THR A 461 -9.61 -3.79 -4.77
CA THR A 461 -10.49 -4.89 -5.19
C THR A 461 -11.20 -5.54 -4.00
N PRO A 462 -12.35 -6.20 -4.17
CA PRO A 462 -13.10 -6.82 -3.08
C PRO A 462 -12.31 -7.83 -2.24
N GLN A 463 -11.36 -8.54 -2.84
CA GLN A 463 -10.51 -9.52 -2.16
C GLN A 463 -9.28 -8.91 -1.47
N THR A 464 -9.15 -7.59 -1.47
CA THR A 464 -8.07 -6.86 -0.77
C THR A 464 -8.38 -6.77 0.71
N VAL A 465 -7.45 -7.19 1.57
CA VAL A 465 -7.53 -6.99 3.03
C VAL A 465 -6.90 -5.63 3.34
N ASN A 466 -7.69 -4.60 3.23
CA ASN A 466 -7.36 -3.21 3.59
C ASN A 466 -8.61 -2.35 3.55
N ALA A 467 -8.46 -1.04 3.86
CA ALA A 467 -9.45 0.01 3.71
C ALA A 467 -8.74 1.28 3.19
N TYR A 468 -9.51 2.30 2.78
CA TYR A 468 -8.92 3.59 2.41
C TYR A 468 -9.90 4.75 2.56
N TYR A 469 -9.35 5.95 2.76
CA TYR A 469 -9.98 7.23 2.50
C TYR A 469 -9.41 7.86 1.23
N GLU A 470 -10.27 8.36 0.32
CA GLU A 470 -9.86 9.08 -0.89
C GLU A 470 -10.30 10.54 -0.81
N PRO A 471 -9.36 11.49 -0.65
CA PRO A 471 -9.70 12.89 -0.41
C PRO A 471 -10.40 13.57 -1.59
N SER A 472 -10.05 13.25 -2.84
CA SER A 472 -10.61 13.89 -4.04
C SER A 472 -12.07 13.52 -4.31
N SER A 473 -12.56 12.42 -3.75
CA SER A 473 -13.97 12.01 -3.79
C SER A 473 -14.65 12.07 -2.42
N ASN A 474 -13.93 12.42 -1.37
CA ASN A 474 -14.39 12.43 0.01
C ASN A 474 -15.08 11.12 0.39
N GLU A 475 -14.41 10.01 0.17
CA GLU A 475 -14.95 8.66 0.33
C GLU A 475 -14.14 7.78 1.26
N ILE A 476 -14.82 6.86 1.95
CA ILE A 476 -14.24 5.76 2.72
C ILE A 476 -14.67 4.43 2.10
N CYS A 477 -13.74 3.48 2.01
CA CYS A 477 -13.97 2.20 1.36
C CYS A 477 -13.48 1.03 2.21
N PHE A 478 -14.34 0.00 2.31
CA PHE A 478 -14.07 -1.24 3.05
C PHE A 478 -14.35 -2.45 2.16
N PRO A 479 -13.33 -3.00 1.46
CA PRO A 479 -13.45 -4.19 0.63
C PRO A 479 -13.98 -5.42 1.39
N ALA A 480 -14.60 -6.36 0.69
CA ALA A 480 -15.21 -7.54 1.29
C ALA A 480 -14.25 -8.37 2.15
N ALA A 481 -12.99 -8.47 1.76
CA ALA A 481 -12.02 -9.34 2.42
C ALA A 481 -11.62 -8.88 3.83
N ILE A 482 -11.64 -7.56 4.13
CA ILE A 482 -11.36 -7.09 5.51
C ILE A 482 -12.54 -7.34 6.45
N LEU A 483 -13.75 -7.57 5.92
CA LEU A 483 -14.98 -7.80 6.67
C LEU A 483 -15.13 -9.25 7.14
N GLN A 484 -14.04 -9.83 7.65
CA GLN A 484 -13.93 -11.19 8.18
C GLN A 484 -13.13 -11.18 9.49
N ALA A 485 -13.30 -12.24 10.29
CA ALA A 485 -12.53 -12.42 11.53
C ALA A 485 -11.00 -12.40 11.23
N PRO A 486 -10.17 -11.77 12.08
CA PRO A 486 -10.50 -11.21 13.40
C PRO A 486 -10.96 -9.75 13.38
N TYR A 487 -11.10 -9.11 12.21
CA TYR A 487 -11.51 -7.70 12.11
C TYR A 487 -12.99 -7.50 12.28
N PHE A 488 -13.79 -8.35 11.65
CA PHE A 488 -15.24 -8.32 11.74
C PHE A 488 -15.81 -9.75 11.84
N ASP A 489 -16.56 -10.03 12.91
CA ASP A 489 -17.37 -11.24 13.01
C ASP A 489 -18.80 -10.85 13.40
N PRO A 490 -19.80 -11.10 12.53
CA PRO A 490 -21.19 -10.78 12.82
C PRO A 490 -21.76 -11.53 14.03
N ASN A 491 -21.06 -12.55 14.54
CA ASN A 491 -21.43 -13.32 15.72
C ASN A 491 -20.60 -12.99 16.96
N SER A 492 -19.62 -12.08 16.85
CA SER A 492 -18.84 -11.59 17.98
C SER A 492 -19.60 -10.49 18.73
N ASP A 493 -19.15 -10.20 19.94
CA ASP A 493 -19.72 -9.12 20.74
C ASP A 493 -19.30 -7.72 20.23
N ASP A 494 -20.03 -6.67 20.65
CA ASP A 494 -19.78 -5.31 20.21
C ASP A 494 -18.38 -4.82 20.58
N ALA A 495 -17.89 -5.14 21.79
CA ALA A 495 -16.56 -4.73 22.24
C ALA A 495 -15.48 -5.18 21.26
N CYS A 496 -15.57 -6.41 20.76
CA CYS A 496 -14.61 -6.96 19.80
C CYS A 496 -14.75 -6.33 18.42
N ASN A 497 -15.96 -6.17 17.90
CA ASN A 497 -16.17 -5.55 16.58
C ASN A 497 -15.80 -4.06 16.59
N TYR A 498 -16.17 -3.30 17.62
CA TYR A 498 -15.77 -1.91 17.72
C TYR A 498 -14.27 -1.74 18.01
N GLY A 499 -13.65 -2.63 18.81
CA GLY A 499 -12.20 -2.61 19.05
C GLY A 499 -11.37 -2.97 17.81
N ALA A 500 -11.91 -3.75 16.88
CA ALA A 500 -11.24 -4.15 15.65
C ALA A 500 -11.70 -3.30 14.44
N ILE A 501 -12.70 -3.78 13.68
CA ILE A 501 -13.14 -3.08 12.45
C ILE A 501 -13.70 -1.67 12.76
N GLY A 502 -14.28 -1.44 13.92
CA GLY A 502 -14.76 -0.12 14.32
C GLY A 502 -13.62 0.90 14.38
N VAL A 503 -12.45 0.52 14.93
CA VAL A 503 -11.28 1.40 14.93
C VAL A 503 -10.77 1.64 13.51
N VAL A 504 -10.78 0.64 12.62
CA VAL A 504 -10.42 0.82 11.20
C VAL A 504 -11.38 1.79 10.52
N ILE A 505 -12.70 1.67 10.74
CA ILE A 505 -13.69 2.60 10.17
C ILE A 505 -13.42 4.04 10.66
N GLY A 506 -13.21 4.20 11.98
CA GLY A 506 -12.90 5.50 12.57
C GLY A 506 -11.58 6.08 12.06
N HIS A 507 -10.58 5.23 11.80
CA HIS A 507 -9.30 5.59 11.20
C HIS A 507 -9.51 6.18 9.79
N GLU A 508 -10.24 5.49 8.90
CA GLU A 508 -10.53 6.00 7.56
C GLU A 508 -11.35 7.30 7.61
N MET A 509 -12.33 7.41 8.50
CA MET A 509 -13.06 8.66 8.68
C MET A 509 -12.15 9.80 9.14
N THR A 510 -11.19 9.50 10.02
CA THR A 510 -10.27 10.51 10.58
C THR A 510 -9.27 10.99 9.52
N HIS A 511 -8.92 10.16 8.52
CA HIS A 511 -8.13 10.62 7.36
C HIS A 511 -8.75 11.80 6.62
N GLY A 512 -10.07 11.96 6.64
CA GLY A 512 -10.72 13.16 6.14
C GLY A 512 -10.31 14.45 6.87
N PHE A 513 -9.72 14.32 8.06
CA PHE A 513 -9.39 15.40 8.99
C PHE A 513 -7.96 15.32 9.53
N ASP A 514 -7.10 14.49 8.97
CA ASP A 514 -5.68 14.41 9.32
C ASP A 514 -4.90 15.60 8.74
N ASP A 515 -3.58 15.59 8.83
CA ASP A 515 -2.70 16.67 8.36
C ASP A 515 -2.81 16.92 6.85
N GLN A 516 -3.23 15.94 6.06
CA GLN A 516 -3.43 16.03 4.62
C GLN A 516 -4.91 16.17 4.25
N GLY A 517 -5.77 15.29 4.77
CA GLY A 517 -7.19 15.29 4.45
C GLY A 517 -7.90 16.58 4.82
N ARG A 518 -7.45 17.26 5.88
CA ARG A 518 -7.98 18.57 6.27
C ARG A 518 -7.86 19.64 5.19
N ASN A 519 -6.97 19.48 4.22
CA ASN A 519 -6.76 20.41 3.12
C ASN A 519 -7.80 20.27 2.00
N PHE A 520 -8.66 19.27 2.07
CA PHE A 520 -9.74 19.03 1.10
C PHE A 520 -11.09 19.34 1.71
N ASP A 521 -11.96 19.99 0.95
CA ASP A 521 -13.34 20.29 1.37
C ASP A 521 -14.28 19.09 1.22
N HIS A 522 -15.57 19.35 1.43
CA HIS A 522 -16.64 18.35 1.32
C HIS A 522 -16.90 17.84 -0.10
N ASN A 523 -16.46 18.55 -1.14
CA ASN A 523 -16.56 18.15 -2.54
C ASN A 523 -15.34 17.32 -2.98
N GLY A 524 -14.26 17.36 -2.21
CA GLY A 524 -12.95 16.79 -2.54
C GLY A 524 -12.01 17.78 -3.21
N ASP A 525 -12.32 19.07 -3.18
CA ASP A 525 -11.44 20.12 -3.70
C ASP A 525 -10.41 20.53 -2.64
N MET A 526 -9.15 20.67 -3.04
CA MET A 526 -8.08 21.19 -2.18
C MET A 526 -8.28 22.70 -1.97
N VAL A 527 -8.91 23.05 -0.86
CA VAL A 527 -9.29 24.41 -0.47
C VAL A 527 -9.02 24.61 1.02
N ASP A 528 -8.41 25.74 1.38
CA ASP A 528 -8.27 26.12 2.79
C ASP A 528 -9.62 26.62 3.34
N TRP A 529 -10.30 25.74 4.10
CA TRP A 529 -11.60 26.02 4.72
C TRP A 529 -11.51 26.24 6.24
N TRP A 530 -10.30 26.19 6.80
CA TRP A 530 -9.99 26.41 8.19
C TRP A 530 -9.80 27.90 8.50
N THR A 531 -9.93 28.28 9.75
CA THR A 531 -9.39 29.57 10.20
C THR A 531 -7.89 29.40 10.46
N GLU A 532 -7.14 30.50 10.35
CA GLU A 532 -5.70 30.49 10.61
C GLU A 532 -5.39 30.03 12.04
N GLU A 533 -6.20 30.45 13.02
CA GLU A 533 -6.04 30.04 14.42
C GLU A 533 -6.31 28.54 14.62
N ASP A 534 -7.39 28.02 14.02
CA ASP A 534 -7.70 26.58 14.10
C ASP A 534 -6.60 25.73 13.46
N ALA A 535 -6.04 26.19 12.34
CA ALA A 535 -4.91 25.53 11.68
C ALA A 535 -3.65 25.49 12.57
N LYS A 536 -3.36 26.59 13.29
CA LYS A 536 -2.25 26.65 14.26
C LYS A 536 -2.47 25.71 15.45
N GLN A 537 -3.68 25.69 16.01
CA GLN A 537 -4.04 24.81 17.12
C GLN A 537 -3.95 23.34 16.71
N PHE A 538 -4.46 23.00 15.54
CA PHE A 538 -4.33 21.64 15.00
C PHE A 538 -2.84 21.25 14.85
N GLN A 539 -2.02 22.13 14.24
CA GLN A 539 -0.60 21.85 14.04
C GLN A 539 0.14 21.62 15.35
N ALA A 540 -0.12 22.44 16.36
CA ALA A 540 0.48 22.27 17.69
C ALA A 540 0.12 20.92 18.34
N LEU A 541 -1.13 20.47 18.18
CA LEU A 541 -1.57 19.16 18.68
C LEU A 541 -0.95 18.01 17.85
N ALA A 542 -0.88 18.15 16.54
CA ALA A 542 -0.25 17.20 15.63
C ALA A 542 1.25 17.04 15.94
N ASP A 543 1.97 18.15 16.12
CA ASP A 543 3.40 18.15 16.47
C ASP A 543 3.64 17.45 17.80
N LYS A 544 2.78 17.72 18.81
CA LYS A 544 2.85 17.05 20.10
C LYS A 544 2.62 15.55 19.98
N LEU A 545 1.66 15.11 19.14
CA LEU A 545 1.42 13.70 18.87
C LEU A 545 2.61 13.07 18.13
N GLY A 546 3.13 13.73 17.08
CA GLY A 546 4.30 13.27 16.33
C GLY A 546 5.54 13.09 17.19
N ALA A 547 5.78 14.02 18.13
CA ALA A 547 6.87 13.90 19.09
C ALA A 547 6.74 12.67 20.01
N GLN A 548 5.50 12.26 20.36
CA GLN A 548 5.28 11.05 21.13
C GLN A 548 5.69 9.78 20.38
N TYR A 549 5.44 9.72 19.06
CA TYR A 549 5.87 8.61 18.22
C TYR A 549 7.38 8.66 17.94
N ALA A 550 7.93 9.84 17.66
CA ALA A 550 9.37 10.02 17.43
C ALA A 550 10.25 9.66 18.65
N ALA A 551 9.69 9.67 19.85
CA ALA A 551 10.40 9.20 21.04
C ALA A 551 10.57 7.68 21.12
N GLU A 552 9.81 6.90 20.35
CA GLU A 552 9.88 5.44 20.36
C GLU A 552 11.08 4.92 19.56
N ILE A 553 11.88 4.06 20.16
CA ILE A 553 12.98 3.35 19.48
C ILE A 553 12.40 2.11 18.79
N VAL A 554 12.66 1.95 17.50
CA VAL A 554 12.09 0.87 16.67
C VAL A 554 13.08 -0.28 16.41
N ALA A 555 14.36 0.03 16.28
CA ALA A 555 15.45 -0.96 16.16
C ALA A 555 16.78 -0.32 16.51
N ASP A 556 17.64 -1.00 17.27
CA ASP A 556 18.91 -0.49 17.79
C ASP A 556 18.74 0.91 18.40
N ASP A 557 19.34 1.94 17.78
CA ASP A 557 19.23 3.36 18.13
C ASP A 557 18.35 4.16 17.15
N VAL A 558 17.65 3.46 16.23
CA VAL A 558 16.77 4.10 15.24
C VAL A 558 15.42 4.43 15.86
N HIS A 559 15.04 5.69 15.79
CA HIS A 559 13.75 6.17 16.22
C HIS A 559 12.68 6.05 15.12
N ALA A 560 11.41 5.98 15.54
CA ALA A 560 10.28 6.11 14.64
C ALA A 560 10.25 7.51 13.98
N ASN A 561 9.81 7.57 12.73
CA ASN A 561 9.66 8.85 12.02
C ASN A 561 8.25 9.45 12.24
N GLY A 562 8.08 10.15 13.38
CA GLY A 562 6.78 10.71 13.79
C GLY A 562 6.26 11.79 12.84
N VAL A 563 7.12 12.46 12.06
CA VAL A 563 6.72 13.46 11.05
C VAL A 563 6.18 12.75 9.80
N PHE A 564 6.90 11.76 9.30
CA PHE A 564 6.47 11.00 8.12
C PHE A 564 5.17 10.22 8.38
N THR A 565 5.01 9.66 9.57
CA THR A 565 3.83 8.86 9.96
C THR A 565 2.69 9.70 10.57
N MET A 566 2.73 11.02 10.50
CA MET A 566 1.81 11.93 11.18
C MET A 566 0.33 11.66 10.85
N GLY A 567 -0.04 11.58 9.57
CA GLY A 567 -1.42 11.35 9.15
C GLY A 567 -1.98 10.04 9.69
N GLU A 568 -1.20 8.97 9.56
CA GLU A 568 -1.55 7.65 10.08
C GLU A 568 -1.71 7.63 11.60
N ASN A 569 -0.83 8.35 12.30
CA ASN A 569 -0.90 8.45 13.76
C ASN A 569 -2.13 9.25 14.22
N ILE A 570 -2.49 10.32 13.51
CA ILE A 570 -3.71 11.09 13.77
C ILE A 570 -4.94 10.22 13.50
N ALA A 571 -4.95 9.47 12.39
CA ALA A 571 -6.04 8.58 12.01
C ALA A 571 -6.24 7.45 13.03
N ASP A 572 -5.17 6.81 13.50
CA ASP A 572 -5.23 5.81 14.56
C ASP A 572 -5.80 6.36 15.87
N HIS A 573 -5.30 7.53 16.26
CA HIS A 573 -5.69 8.16 17.50
C HIS A 573 -7.18 8.59 17.48
N GLY A 574 -7.62 9.22 16.39
CA GLY A 574 -9.02 9.60 16.18
C GLY A 574 -9.92 8.38 16.06
N GLY A 575 -9.52 7.40 15.25
CA GLY A 575 -10.28 6.16 15.03
C GLY A 575 -10.52 5.38 16.33
N LEU A 576 -9.49 5.24 17.16
CA LEU A 576 -9.59 4.57 18.44
C LEU A 576 -10.56 5.29 19.41
N ARG A 577 -10.48 6.62 19.50
CA ARG A 577 -11.35 7.43 20.39
C ARG A 577 -12.81 7.40 19.91
N VAL A 578 -13.03 7.61 18.63
CA VAL A 578 -14.37 7.64 18.01
C VAL A 578 -15.05 6.28 18.16
N SER A 579 -14.31 5.21 17.86
CA SER A 579 -14.83 3.85 17.98
C SER A 579 -15.16 3.48 19.44
N TYR A 580 -14.31 3.86 20.39
CA TYR A 580 -14.61 3.66 21.81
C TYR A 580 -15.88 4.43 22.23
N SER A 581 -16.04 5.67 21.81
CA SER A 581 -17.24 6.46 22.11
C SER A 581 -18.50 5.86 21.49
N ALA A 582 -18.44 5.36 20.27
CA ALA A 582 -19.54 4.64 19.63
C ALA A 582 -19.87 3.33 20.36
N PHE A 583 -18.85 2.58 20.76
CA PHE A 583 -19.00 1.36 21.57
C PHE A 583 -19.72 1.64 22.89
N LYS A 584 -19.36 2.69 23.62
CA LYS A 584 -20.00 3.05 24.90
C LYS A 584 -21.48 3.41 24.77
N LYS A 585 -22.01 3.58 23.56
CA LYS A 585 -23.46 3.78 23.31
C LYS A 585 -24.22 2.46 23.13
N THR A 586 -23.53 1.35 22.90
CA THR A 586 -24.16 0.02 22.80
C THR A 586 -24.62 -0.49 24.16
N GLU A 587 -25.50 -1.48 24.18
CA GLU A 587 -25.95 -2.10 25.44
C GLU A 587 -24.80 -2.75 26.20
N GLN A 588 -23.88 -3.44 25.48
CA GLN A 588 -22.69 -4.02 26.10
C GLN A 588 -21.75 -2.94 26.64
N GLY A 589 -21.53 -1.85 25.89
CA GLY A 589 -20.66 -0.74 26.30
C GLY A 589 -21.15 0.02 27.51
N LYS A 590 -22.48 0.09 27.75
CA LYS A 590 -23.08 0.66 28.98
C LYS A 590 -23.03 -0.29 30.15
N GLY A 591 -22.93 -1.59 29.89
CA GLY A 591 -22.93 -2.63 30.90
C GLY A 591 -21.54 -2.93 31.48
N ASN A 592 -21.52 -3.82 32.48
CA ASN A 592 -20.28 -4.31 33.12
C ASN A 592 -20.18 -5.85 33.08
N ALA A 593 -21.03 -6.53 32.31
CA ALA A 593 -21.02 -7.99 32.25
C ALA A 593 -19.71 -8.50 31.65
N MET A 594 -19.02 -9.33 32.41
CA MET A 594 -17.77 -9.96 31.95
C MET A 594 -18.06 -11.10 30.98
N ILE A 595 -17.24 -11.20 29.94
CA ILE A 595 -17.21 -12.31 28.99
C ILE A 595 -15.78 -12.84 28.99
N ASP A 596 -15.60 -14.16 29.13
CA ASP A 596 -14.30 -14.84 29.19
C ASP A 596 -13.33 -14.23 30.25
N GLY A 597 -13.86 -13.68 31.34
CA GLY A 597 -13.05 -13.08 32.42
C GLY A 597 -12.64 -11.63 32.19
N PHE A 598 -13.10 -10.97 31.10
CA PHE A 598 -12.78 -9.59 30.77
C PHE A 598 -14.01 -8.70 30.80
N THR A 599 -13.84 -7.47 31.29
CA THR A 599 -14.87 -6.43 31.19
C THR A 599 -15.07 -6.00 29.73
N PRO A 600 -16.21 -5.36 29.39
CA PRO A 600 -16.42 -4.83 28.03
C PRO A 600 -15.30 -3.90 27.56
N ASP A 601 -14.81 -3.01 28.42
CA ASP A 601 -13.72 -2.10 28.07
C ASP A 601 -12.38 -2.84 27.87
N GLN A 602 -12.07 -3.83 28.69
CA GLN A 602 -10.89 -4.68 28.48
C GLN A 602 -10.96 -5.43 27.14
N ARG A 603 -12.11 -5.99 26.80
CA ARG A 603 -12.32 -6.69 25.52
C ARG A 603 -12.09 -5.76 24.34
N PHE A 604 -12.58 -4.52 24.41
CA PHE A 604 -12.36 -3.50 23.36
C PHE A 604 -10.87 -3.27 23.12
N PHE A 605 -10.10 -2.96 24.17
CA PHE A 605 -8.67 -2.67 24.02
C PHE A 605 -7.83 -3.90 23.65
N LEU A 606 -8.19 -5.09 24.14
CA LEU A 606 -7.54 -6.34 23.74
C LEU A 606 -7.80 -6.65 22.27
N SER A 607 -9.01 -6.44 21.78
CA SER A 607 -9.35 -6.61 20.37
C SER A 607 -8.57 -5.62 19.50
N TYR A 608 -8.49 -4.35 19.91
CA TYR A 608 -7.68 -3.34 19.24
C TYR A 608 -6.20 -3.73 19.13
N ALA A 609 -5.59 -4.17 20.21
CA ALA A 609 -4.20 -4.60 20.17
C ALA A 609 -4.00 -5.82 19.25
N ASN A 610 -4.92 -6.79 19.30
CA ASN A 610 -4.81 -8.04 18.55
C ASN A 610 -4.81 -7.84 17.04
N VAL A 611 -5.52 -6.82 16.49
CA VAL A 611 -5.48 -6.54 15.04
C VAL A 611 -4.10 -6.07 14.56
N TRP A 612 -3.24 -5.60 15.46
CA TRP A 612 -1.87 -5.18 15.15
C TRP A 612 -0.80 -6.21 15.51
N ALA A 613 -1.17 -7.36 16.08
CA ALA A 613 -0.21 -8.40 16.45
C ALA A 613 0.61 -8.84 15.25
N ALA A 614 1.95 -8.79 15.35
CA ALA A 614 2.85 -9.19 14.28
C ALA A 614 4.25 -9.52 14.76
N ASN A 615 4.92 -10.45 14.07
CA ASN A 615 6.37 -10.64 14.08
C ASN A 615 6.97 -10.01 12.82
N ILE A 616 8.17 -9.41 12.91
CA ILE A 616 8.78 -8.62 11.84
C ILE A 616 10.31 -8.74 11.92
N THR A 617 10.98 -8.78 10.75
CA THR A 617 12.45 -8.76 10.68
C THR A 617 13.00 -7.36 10.96
N LYS A 618 14.25 -7.29 11.40
CA LYS A 618 14.94 -6.01 11.62
C LYS A 618 15.06 -5.20 10.33
N GLU A 619 15.41 -5.85 9.23
CA GLU A 619 15.54 -5.25 7.92
C GLU A 619 14.21 -4.61 7.47
N GLU A 620 13.10 -5.29 7.70
CA GLU A 620 11.77 -4.75 7.37
C GLU A 620 11.37 -3.58 8.29
N ILE A 621 11.74 -3.60 9.58
CA ILE A 621 11.57 -2.45 10.48
C ILE A 621 12.29 -1.24 9.90
N LEU A 622 13.58 -1.37 9.57
CA LEU A 622 14.39 -0.28 9.03
C LEU A 622 13.85 0.23 7.68
N ARG A 623 13.45 -0.70 6.80
CA ARG A 623 12.83 -0.34 5.52
C ARG A 623 11.55 0.45 5.71
N ARG A 624 10.64 -0.03 6.57
CA ARG A 624 9.36 0.64 6.83
C ARG A 624 9.55 2.03 7.39
N THR A 625 10.49 2.24 8.29
CA THR A 625 10.78 3.57 8.87
C THR A 625 11.15 4.59 7.79
N LYS A 626 11.72 4.14 6.65
CA LYS A 626 12.08 5.01 5.51
C LYS A 626 10.95 5.21 4.49
N VAL A 627 10.12 4.18 4.24
CA VAL A 627 9.23 4.18 3.05
C VAL A 627 7.75 3.95 3.35
N ASP A 628 7.38 3.58 4.58
CA ASP A 628 5.99 3.27 4.95
C ASP A 628 5.44 4.39 5.86
N PRO A 629 4.34 5.08 5.48
CA PRO A 629 3.76 6.13 6.30
C PRO A 629 3.11 5.61 7.59
N HIS A 630 2.98 4.29 7.78
CA HIS A 630 2.40 3.70 8.96
C HIS A 630 3.47 3.42 10.03
N SER A 631 3.17 3.77 11.26
CA SER A 631 3.94 3.35 12.42
C SER A 631 3.91 1.83 12.61
N LEU A 632 4.91 1.27 13.30
CA LEU A 632 4.92 -0.16 13.64
C LEU A 632 3.73 -0.51 14.54
N GLY A 633 3.21 -1.74 14.44
CA GLY A 633 2.05 -2.19 15.23
C GLY A 633 2.18 -1.95 16.73
N VAL A 634 3.38 -2.14 17.30
CA VAL A 634 3.65 -1.85 18.71
C VAL A 634 3.43 -0.37 19.04
N ASN A 635 3.81 0.55 18.15
CA ASN A 635 3.65 1.99 18.37
C ASN A 635 2.20 2.42 18.10
N ARG A 636 1.54 1.86 17.07
CA ARG A 636 0.10 2.09 16.81
C ARG A 636 -0.74 1.74 18.03
N VAL A 637 -0.41 0.68 18.76
CA VAL A 637 -1.09 0.30 19.99
C VAL A 637 -0.63 1.16 21.17
N ASN A 638 0.65 1.05 21.57
CA ASN A 638 1.10 1.59 22.84
C ASN A 638 1.04 3.13 22.89
N VAL A 639 1.40 3.83 21.80
CA VAL A 639 1.39 5.30 21.82
C VAL A 639 -0.04 5.85 21.78
N ALA A 640 -0.92 5.25 20.96
CA ALA A 640 -2.30 5.71 20.86
C ALA A 640 -3.05 5.55 22.20
N ILE A 641 -3.00 4.36 22.84
CA ILE A 641 -3.76 4.11 24.07
C ILE A 641 -3.24 4.88 25.28
N ARG A 642 -1.95 5.29 25.32
CA ARG A 642 -1.39 6.16 26.37
C ARG A 642 -2.09 7.53 26.42
N ASN A 643 -2.84 7.90 25.40
CA ASN A 643 -3.61 9.14 25.34
C ASN A 643 -5.09 8.98 25.77
N LEU A 644 -5.51 7.76 26.18
CA LEU A 644 -6.90 7.46 26.53
C LEU A 644 -7.04 7.09 28.01
N GLU A 645 -7.74 7.93 28.79
CA GLU A 645 -8.05 7.65 30.19
C GLU A 645 -8.88 6.37 30.39
N PRO A 646 -9.87 6.02 29.54
CA PRO A 646 -10.59 4.76 29.66
C PRO A 646 -9.69 3.52 29.65
N PHE A 647 -8.57 3.56 28.94
CA PHE A 647 -7.56 2.48 28.99
C PHE A 647 -6.93 2.35 30.38
N PHE A 648 -6.61 3.48 31.02
CA PHE A 648 -6.03 3.46 32.40
C PHE A 648 -7.01 2.85 33.38
N ASN A 649 -8.28 3.21 33.27
CA ASN A 649 -9.34 2.67 34.13
C ASN A 649 -9.56 1.16 33.93
N ALA A 650 -9.54 0.72 32.64
CA ALA A 650 -9.77 -0.69 32.28
C ALA A 650 -8.66 -1.64 32.80
N PHE A 651 -7.42 -1.18 32.85
CA PHE A 651 -6.26 -1.99 33.21
C PHE A 651 -5.51 -1.52 34.46
N ASP A 652 -6.12 -0.63 35.27
CA ASP A 652 -5.55 -0.09 36.52
C ASP A 652 -4.16 0.54 36.32
N ILE A 653 -3.98 1.29 35.23
CA ILE A 653 -2.72 1.97 34.90
C ILE A 653 -2.55 3.21 35.78
N LYS A 654 -1.40 3.33 36.43
CA LYS A 654 -1.12 4.35 37.44
C LYS A 654 0.11 5.19 37.07
N ALA A 655 0.21 6.35 37.73
CA ALA A 655 1.42 7.16 37.64
C ALA A 655 2.64 6.33 38.10
N GLY A 656 3.67 6.29 37.26
CA GLY A 656 4.85 5.45 37.40
C GLY A 656 4.90 4.26 36.46
N ASP A 657 3.76 3.81 35.90
CA ASP A 657 3.73 2.80 34.86
C ASP A 657 4.24 3.37 33.53
N LYS A 658 4.93 2.57 32.70
CA LYS A 658 5.42 3.02 31.37
C LYS A 658 4.28 3.34 30.41
N MET A 659 3.13 2.72 30.60
CA MET A 659 1.93 2.99 29.80
C MET A 659 1.12 4.18 30.30
N TYR A 660 1.49 4.78 31.44
CA TYR A 660 0.84 5.99 31.93
C TYR A 660 1.32 7.24 31.20
N ARG A 661 0.41 8.15 30.95
CA ARG A 661 0.71 9.51 30.47
C ARG A 661 -0.15 10.51 31.24
N SER A 662 0.48 11.57 31.73
CA SER A 662 -0.22 12.61 32.51
C SER A 662 -1.30 13.30 31.64
N ALA A 663 -2.32 13.86 32.29
CA ALA A 663 -3.39 14.57 31.58
C ALA A 663 -2.85 15.73 30.71
N GLU A 664 -1.80 16.40 31.19
CA GLU A 664 -1.14 17.51 30.48
C GLU A 664 -0.40 17.05 29.23
N ASP A 665 0.15 15.82 29.24
CA ASP A 665 0.92 15.27 28.14
C ASP A 665 0.04 14.53 27.11
N ARG A 666 -1.16 14.16 27.50
CA ARG A 666 -2.12 13.53 26.57
C ARG A 666 -2.51 14.48 25.45
N VAL A 667 -2.70 13.92 24.27
CA VAL A 667 -3.15 14.64 23.09
C VAL A 667 -4.57 14.22 22.74
N THR A 668 -5.40 15.19 22.42
CA THR A 668 -6.74 15.00 21.86
C THR A 668 -6.90 15.92 20.69
N ILE A 669 -6.92 15.35 19.47
CA ILE A 669 -7.19 16.09 18.24
C ILE A 669 -8.67 15.95 17.91
N TRP A 670 -9.16 14.70 17.79
CA TRP A 670 -10.55 14.36 17.47
C TRP A 670 -11.28 13.58 18.56
#